data_3ef7614862a9aa349c8301385f22950f
#
_entry.id   3ef7614862a9aa349c8301385f22950f
#
_cell.length_a   1.000
_cell.length_b   1.000
_cell.length_c   1.000
_cell.angle_alpha   90.00
_cell.angle_beta   90.00
_cell.angle_gamma   90.00
#
_symmetry.space_group_name_H-M   'P 1'
#
loop_
_entity.id
_entity.type
_entity.pdbx_description
1 polymer ?
#
loop_
_entity_poly.entity_id
_entity_poly.type
_entity_poly.pdbx_seq_one_letter_code
_entity_poly.pdbx_strand_id
1 'polypeptide(L)'
;MKPVLTFKRQKMREVSLGKKDSFPSLVGDLIIQNELDFDVDESSELYGGYGRVMNSYPYRKFSCYDRELKDADLYTAVLENDYLKAEFLPERGGRLWSLWDKVRNRELLFRNPVLRYGNLAVRNAWFSGGVEWNIGVIGHTPLTTSTLFTSVLQQPDGTPVLRMYEYERIRQVTYQMDFWLGEEDRFLNARMRIVNFGNDVVPMYWWSNIAVPASEEGRIITPAKQAYTSSKGLVYKVDIPIVEDVDITRYNNILESVDYFFDLEPHEPKYIAHVDGTGYGLLQMSTDRLQARKLFTWGRKAAAVHWQEFLSVEGEGKYVEIQAGLAKTQYGCLPMSPRTAWEWLERYGAVTLSEAQRNMEFAGLRDEMTRTVSADPAFQEMDQVLRDTKEMAHQPAEVKVKGSGYGAMKNRELELEGRPSISGHLDFGAPEEKQEEWLRFLKSGELFCPDPKEAPQLYPNDESIYVKLKETVKNRNKDNWYAHYNLGLYYFQKGKYKKAYREFEKSASIRKNAWAYHGMASAAVMRGENKKAGQAMEKGICLRGEDLSYLKEGFRILQMSGRYGKICRLYDSMENCFRKDGRLRFYYIWALHKTGRSEEARRLLNKDGGLKVDDIREGELSLGELWIELERAAGEEPDQVPYRFDFHSA
;
A
#
# COMPACT_ATOMS: atom_id res chain seq x y z
N MET A 1 -1.89 25.10 -27.24
CA MET A 1 -2.56 23.89 -27.80
C MET A 1 -3.70 23.55 -26.88
N LYS A 2 -4.91 23.35 -27.43
CA LYS A 2 -6.01 22.86 -26.58
C LYS A 2 -5.58 21.60 -25.83
N PRO A 3 -5.91 21.48 -24.55
CA PRO A 3 -5.54 20.31 -23.78
C PRO A 3 -6.18 19.03 -24.34
N VAL A 4 -5.44 17.95 -24.33
CA VAL A 4 -5.89 16.66 -24.84
C VAL A 4 -5.76 15.57 -23.81
N LEU A 5 -6.70 14.62 -23.81
CA LEU A 5 -6.65 13.37 -23.07
C LEU A 5 -6.65 12.21 -24.07
N THR A 6 -5.59 11.43 -24.06
CA THR A 6 -5.44 10.28 -24.95
C THR A 6 -5.21 9.01 -24.15
N PHE A 7 -5.63 7.88 -24.73
CA PHE A 7 -5.36 6.56 -24.18
C PHE A 7 -4.54 5.76 -25.18
N LYS A 8 -3.50 5.09 -24.68
CA LYS A 8 -2.62 4.27 -25.52
C LYS A 8 -2.15 3.04 -24.76
N ARG A 9 -1.72 2.00 -25.49
CA ARG A 9 -0.90 0.95 -24.89
C ARG A 9 0.56 1.31 -25.07
N GLN A 10 1.31 1.16 -23.97
CA GLN A 10 2.75 1.48 -23.93
C GLN A 10 3.51 0.28 -23.40
N LYS A 11 4.59 -0.06 -24.07
CA LYS A 11 5.51 -1.09 -23.58
C LYS A 11 6.30 -0.56 -22.40
N MET A 12 6.28 -1.32 -21.32
CA MET A 12 7.06 -1.07 -20.11
C MET A 12 7.69 -2.38 -19.66
N ARG A 13 8.89 -2.31 -19.10
CA ARG A 13 9.53 -3.49 -18.52
C ARG A 13 8.96 -3.76 -17.14
N GLU A 14 8.34 -4.91 -16.96
CA GLU A 14 7.66 -5.31 -15.73
C GLU A 14 8.01 -6.75 -15.36
N VAL A 15 8.08 -7.06 -14.06
CA VAL A 15 8.08 -8.43 -13.57
C VAL A 15 6.64 -8.93 -13.43
N SER A 16 6.43 -10.24 -13.55
CA SER A 16 5.09 -10.79 -13.35
C SER A 16 4.62 -10.61 -11.91
N LEU A 17 3.43 -10.05 -11.72
CA LEU A 17 2.78 -9.97 -10.41
C LEU A 17 2.36 -11.34 -9.87
N GLY A 18 2.26 -12.35 -10.73
CA GLY A 18 1.79 -13.68 -10.37
C GLY A 18 0.30 -13.73 -10.04
N LYS A 19 -0.11 -14.87 -9.49
CA LYS A 19 -1.50 -15.07 -9.03
C LYS A 19 -1.67 -14.51 -7.62
N LYS A 20 -2.89 -14.05 -7.31
CA LYS A 20 -3.30 -13.75 -5.93
C LYS A 20 -3.24 -15.03 -5.09
N ASP A 21 -2.84 -14.88 -3.84
CA ASP A 21 -2.82 -16.00 -2.89
C ASP A 21 -4.18 -16.69 -2.83
N SER A 22 -4.19 -17.98 -2.57
CA SER A 22 -5.40 -18.81 -2.57
C SER A 22 -6.27 -18.66 -1.30
N PHE A 23 -5.78 -17.91 -0.32
CA PHE A 23 -6.40 -17.70 1.01
C PHE A 23 -6.33 -16.21 1.40
N PRO A 24 -7.14 -15.75 2.39
CA PRO A 24 -7.05 -14.38 2.87
C PRO A 24 -5.91 -14.23 3.88
N SER A 25 -5.33 -13.05 3.98
CA SER A 25 -4.43 -12.72 5.08
C SER A 25 -5.21 -12.69 6.39
N LEU A 26 -4.82 -13.48 7.37
CA LEU A 26 -5.44 -13.55 8.70
C LEU A 26 -4.45 -13.14 9.79
N VAL A 27 -3.35 -13.86 9.94
CA VAL A 27 -2.25 -13.44 10.83
C VAL A 27 -1.51 -12.31 10.13
N GLY A 28 -1.57 -11.13 10.70
CA GLY A 28 -1.04 -9.93 10.07
C GLY A 28 0.48 -9.99 9.90
N ASP A 29 0.91 -9.47 8.77
CA ASP A 29 2.32 -9.16 8.49
C ASP A 29 2.61 -7.69 8.84
N LEU A 30 1.61 -6.97 9.33
CA LEU A 30 1.64 -5.53 9.59
C LEU A 30 2.27 -5.21 10.95
N ILE A 31 3.36 -5.88 11.28
CA ILE A 31 4.28 -5.49 12.36
C ILE A 31 4.86 -4.07 12.12
N ILE A 32 4.76 -3.56 10.89
CA ILE A 32 5.14 -2.18 10.51
C ILE A 32 4.47 -1.11 11.37
N GLN A 33 3.36 -1.44 12.03
CA GLN A 33 2.70 -0.54 12.97
C GLN A 33 2.98 -1.00 14.40
N ASN A 34 4.24 -0.96 14.81
CA ASN A 34 4.64 -1.18 16.19
C ASN A 34 3.80 -0.31 17.12
N GLU A 35 3.60 -0.76 18.35
CA GLU A 35 3.15 0.12 19.41
C GLU A 35 4.17 1.25 19.51
N LEU A 36 3.71 2.49 19.26
CA LEU A 36 4.54 3.67 19.34
C LEU A 36 4.23 4.39 20.64
N ASP A 37 5.25 4.81 21.33
CA ASP A 37 5.14 5.76 22.42
C ASP A 37 5.22 7.19 21.86
N PHE A 38 4.60 8.15 22.53
CA PHE A 38 4.50 9.53 22.07
C PHE A 38 5.03 10.49 23.13
N ASP A 39 6.11 11.20 22.81
CA ASP A 39 6.66 12.32 23.59
C ASP A 39 6.31 13.64 22.88
N VAL A 40 5.02 13.96 22.86
CA VAL A 40 4.46 15.14 22.20
C VAL A 40 3.32 15.70 23.05
N ASP A 41 3.05 16.99 22.93
CA ASP A 41 1.93 17.64 23.58
C ASP A 41 0.59 17.05 23.11
N GLU A 42 -0.35 16.88 24.04
CA GLU A 42 -1.70 16.31 23.78
C GLU A 42 -2.48 17.13 22.74
N SER A 43 -2.24 18.44 22.66
CA SER A 43 -2.85 19.34 21.67
C SER A 43 -2.38 19.08 20.23
N SER A 44 -1.36 18.24 20.04
CA SER A 44 -0.87 17.84 18.70
C SER A 44 -1.89 17.03 17.89
N GLU A 45 -2.85 16.36 18.53
CA GLU A 45 -3.94 15.60 17.90
C GLU A 45 -3.45 14.60 16.82
N LEU A 46 -2.43 13.77 17.15
CA LEU A 46 -1.82 12.84 16.19
C LEU A 46 -2.65 11.58 15.93
N TYR A 47 -3.65 11.29 16.78
CA TYR A 47 -4.53 10.11 16.65
C TYR A 47 -3.75 8.78 16.61
N GLY A 48 -2.64 8.66 17.35
CA GLY A 48 -1.74 7.52 17.31
C GLY A 48 -2.44 6.17 17.43
N GLY A 49 -2.24 5.30 16.47
CA GLY A 49 -2.84 3.96 16.40
C GLY A 49 -4.32 3.90 15.99
N TYR A 50 -5.02 5.04 15.91
CA TYR A 50 -6.41 5.04 15.49
C TYR A 50 -6.53 4.61 14.02
N GLY A 51 -7.41 3.65 13.75
CA GLY A 51 -7.63 3.12 12.41
C GLY A 51 -6.62 2.08 11.94
N ARG A 52 -5.71 1.62 12.82
CA ARG A 52 -4.82 0.50 12.54
C ARG A 52 -5.61 -0.74 12.10
N VAL A 53 -5.14 -1.45 11.09
CA VAL A 53 -5.71 -2.71 10.62
C VAL A 53 -4.76 -3.86 10.88
N MET A 54 -5.30 -5.03 11.22
CA MET A 54 -4.51 -6.21 11.56
C MET A 54 -3.96 -6.93 10.32
N ASN A 55 -4.66 -6.82 9.19
CA ASN A 55 -4.36 -7.55 7.97
C ASN A 55 -5.02 -6.90 6.75
N SER A 56 -4.76 -7.44 5.56
CA SER A 56 -5.35 -6.94 4.31
C SER A 56 -6.76 -7.45 4.01
N TYR A 57 -7.39 -8.24 4.91
CA TYR A 57 -8.75 -8.74 4.68
C TYR A 57 -9.72 -7.59 4.36
N PRO A 58 -10.55 -7.66 3.32
CA PRO A 58 -10.90 -8.84 2.51
C PRO A 58 -10.09 -8.99 1.21
N TYR A 59 -8.99 -8.29 1.07
CA TYR A 59 -8.10 -8.42 -0.10
C TYR A 59 -7.16 -9.63 0.04
N ARG A 60 -6.89 -10.31 -1.07
CA ARG A 60 -5.85 -11.36 -1.14
C ARG A 60 -4.50 -10.74 -1.46
N LYS A 61 -3.44 -11.30 -0.88
CA LYS A 61 -2.05 -10.88 -1.12
C LYS A 61 -1.53 -11.41 -2.46
N PHE A 62 -0.33 -10.96 -2.81
CA PHE A 62 0.49 -11.46 -3.91
C PHE A 62 1.83 -11.92 -3.34
N SER A 63 2.06 -13.23 -3.27
CA SER A 63 3.28 -13.83 -2.70
C SER A 63 4.08 -14.62 -3.72
N CYS A 64 3.68 -14.59 -5.00
CA CYS A 64 4.26 -15.41 -6.06
C CYS A 64 4.70 -14.59 -7.28
N TYR A 65 5.03 -13.31 -7.10
CA TYR A 65 5.69 -12.53 -8.16
C TYR A 65 7.14 -12.97 -8.32
N ASP A 66 7.69 -12.77 -9.51
CA ASP A 66 9.07 -13.12 -9.86
C ASP A 66 9.96 -11.87 -9.99
N ARG A 67 11.20 -12.06 -10.45
CA ARG A 67 12.17 -10.99 -10.68
C ARG A 67 12.57 -10.88 -12.16
N GLU A 68 11.95 -11.69 -13.04
CA GLU A 68 12.25 -11.70 -14.47
C GLU A 68 11.53 -10.56 -15.17
N LEU A 69 12.29 -9.57 -15.65
CA LEU A 69 11.75 -8.43 -16.40
C LEU A 69 11.36 -8.84 -17.81
N LYS A 70 10.11 -8.58 -18.17
CA LYS A 70 9.53 -8.80 -19.51
C LYS A 70 8.87 -7.52 -20.01
N ASP A 71 8.70 -7.41 -21.32
CA ASP A 71 7.90 -6.35 -21.90
C ASP A 71 6.42 -6.62 -21.59
N ALA A 72 5.76 -5.65 -20.95
CA ALA A 72 4.32 -5.64 -20.69
C ALA A 72 3.68 -4.48 -21.45
N ASP A 73 2.53 -4.73 -22.05
CA ASP A 73 1.73 -3.68 -22.70
C ASP A 73 0.73 -3.11 -21.68
N LEU A 74 1.07 -1.98 -21.06
CA LEU A 74 0.21 -1.32 -20.09
C LEU A 74 -0.67 -0.26 -20.76
N TYR A 75 -1.93 -0.21 -20.34
CA TYR A 75 -2.85 0.83 -20.74
C TYR A 75 -2.55 2.11 -19.99
N THR A 76 -2.28 3.20 -20.70
CA THR A 76 -1.92 4.49 -20.13
C THR A 76 -2.92 5.57 -20.56
N ALA A 77 -3.21 6.49 -19.63
CA ALA A 77 -3.94 7.71 -19.91
C ALA A 77 -2.96 8.89 -19.89
N VAL A 78 -3.03 9.76 -20.86
CA VAL A 78 -2.11 10.90 -21.03
C VAL A 78 -2.90 12.18 -21.14
N LEU A 79 -2.72 13.10 -20.18
CA LEU A 79 -3.17 14.48 -20.23
C LEU A 79 -2.01 15.38 -20.67
N GLU A 80 -2.25 16.24 -21.64
CA GLU A 80 -1.21 17.08 -22.22
C GLU A 80 -1.76 18.44 -22.67
N ASN A 81 -0.99 19.50 -22.37
CA ASN A 81 -1.14 20.85 -22.92
C ASN A 81 0.21 21.34 -23.49
N ASP A 82 0.40 22.65 -23.68
CA ASP A 82 1.67 23.22 -24.16
C ASP A 82 2.79 23.16 -23.10
N TYR A 83 2.47 23.04 -21.82
CA TYR A 83 3.40 23.15 -20.72
C TYR A 83 3.75 21.81 -20.09
N LEU A 84 2.75 20.96 -19.89
CA LEU A 84 2.89 19.71 -19.14
C LEU A 84 2.34 18.50 -19.94
N LYS A 85 2.95 17.36 -19.66
CA LYS A 85 2.44 16.05 -20.07
C LYS A 85 2.44 15.12 -18.86
N ALA A 86 1.26 14.65 -18.47
CA ALA A 86 1.02 13.76 -17.35
C ALA A 86 0.59 12.37 -17.85
N GLU A 87 1.36 11.31 -17.48
CA GLU A 87 1.06 9.93 -17.85
C GLU A 87 0.60 9.13 -16.62
N PHE A 88 -0.55 8.47 -16.73
CA PHE A 88 -1.16 7.68 -15.65
C PHE A 88 -1.21 6.19 -16.03
N LEU A 89 -1.15 5.32 -15.00
CA LEU A 89 -1.26 3.87 -15.11
C LEU A 89 -2.58 3.37 -14.48
N PRO A 90 -3.70 3.37 -15.20
CA PRO A 90 -5.00 2.91 -14.68
C PRO A 90 -4.96 1.47 -14.15
N GLU A 91 -4.18 0.59 -14.77
CA GLU A 91 -4.04 -0.83 -14.40
C GLU A 91 -3.09 -1.06 -13.20
N ARG A 92 -2.48 0.01 -12.67
CA ARG A 92 -1.52 -0.04 -11.54
C ARG A 92 -1.86 1.05 -10.50
N GLY A 93 -3.05 0.94 -9.91
CA GLY A 93 -3.51 1.83 -8.84
C GLY A 93 -3.79 3.26 -9.28
N GLY A 94 -3.90 3.51 -10.59
CA GLY A 94 -4.08 4.87 -11.13
C GLY A 94 -2.85 5.76 -10.98
N ARG A 95 -1.64 5.18 -10.76
CA ARG A 95 -0.39 5.88 -10.52
C ARG A 95 -0.12 6.99 -11.54
N LEU A 96 0.12 8.24 -11.13
CA LEU A 96 0.75 9.24 -11.99
C LEU A 96 2.22 8.86 -12.15
N TRP A 97 2.56 8.34 -13.34
CA TRP A 97 3.86 7.71 -13.58
C TRP A 97 4.93 8.67 -14.08
N SER A 98 4.50 9.70 -14.80
CA SER A 98 5.38 10.73 -15.35
C SER A 98 4.66 12.07 -15.33
N LEU A 99 5.37 13.11 -14.98
CA LEU A 99 4.96 14.50 -15.12
C LEU A 99 6.10 15.27 -15.81
N TRP A 100 5.99 15.40 -17.12
CA TRP A 100 7.00 16.00 -17.96
C TRP A 100 6.77 17.49 -18.14
N ASP A 101 7.74 18.32 -17.75
CA ASP A 101 7.76 19.75 -18.08
C ASP A 101 8.30 19.93 -19.51
N LYS A 102 7.40 20.30 -20.43
CA LYS A 102 7.70 20.51 -21.84
C LYS A 102 8.53 21.79 -22.07
N VAL A 103 8.41 22.78 -21.18
CA VAL A 103 9.14 24.07 -21.28
C VAL A 103 10.62 23.86 -21.01
N ARG A 104 10.94 23.09 -19.96
CA ARG A 104 12.31 22.76 -19.57
C ARG A 104 12.81 21.45 -20.17
N ASN A 105 11.92 20.69 -20.82
CA ASN A 105 12.21 19.36 -21.36
C ASN A 105 12.78 18.41 -20.31
N ARG A 106 12.11 18.34 -19.13
CA ARG A 106 12.56 17.58 -17.95
C ARG A 106 11.43 16.84 -17.27
N GLU A 107 11.74 15.66 -16.73
CA GLU A 107 10.87 14.89 -15.85
C GLU A 107 10.89 15.50 -14.43
N LEU A 108 9.72 15.66 -13.85
CA LEU A 108 9.56 16.19 -12.49
C LEU A 108 9.48 15.10 -11.42
N LEU A 109 9.07 13.90 -11.81
CA LEU A 109 8.91 12.76 -10.92
C LEU A 109 10.07 11.76 -11.08
N PHE A 110 10.33 10.98 -10.07
CA PHE A 110 11.13 9.77 -10.25
C PHE A 110 10.30 8.75 -11.03
N ARG A 111 10.61 8.60 -12.32
CA ARG A 111 10.07 7.58 -13.20
C ARG A 111 11.00 6.37 -13.18
N ASN A 112 10.62 5.34 -12.43
CA ASN A 112 11.42 4.11 -12.38
C ASN A 112 11.50 3.47 -13.79
N PRO A 113 12.69 3.05 -14.28
CA PRO A 113 12.82 2.43 -15.59
C PRO A 113 12.09 1.08 -15.71
N VAL A 114 11.70 0.48 -14.60
CA VAL A 114 11.03 -0.83 -14.53
C VAL A 114 9.92 -0.85 -13.48
N LEU A 115 8.97 -1.76 -13.63
CA LEU A 115 8.00 -2.11 -12.61
C LEU A 115 8.46 -3.40 -11.92
N ARG A 116 9.11 -3.27 -10.77
CA ARG A 116 9.51 -4.38 -9.89
C ARG A 116 8.75 -4.31 -8.58
N TYR A 117 8.21 -5.45 -8.17
CA TYR A 117 7.44 -5.55 -6.93
C TYR A 117 8.35 -5.91 -5.75
N GLY A 118 8.07 -5.27 -4.61
CA GLY A 118 8.64 -5.60 -3.30
C GLY A 118 7.53 -5.82 -2.28
N ASN A 119 7.82 -6.55 -1.22
CA ASN A 119 6.88 -6.85 -0.15
C ASN A 119 6.83 -5.71 0.87
N LEU A 120 6.38 -4.52 0.45
CA LEU A 120 6.34 -3.28 1.24
C LEU A 120 4.92 -2.74 1.45
N ALA A 121 3.89 -3.42 0.94
CA ALA A 121 2.48 -3.03 1.06
C ALA A 121 1.64 -4.10 1.75
N VAL A 122 0.43 -3.73 2.17
CA VAL A 122 -0.51 -4.64 2.88
C VAL A 122 -0.90 -5.89 2.09
N ARG A 123 -0.68 -5.88 0.76
CA ARG A 123 -0.91 -7.05 -0.11
C ARG A 123 0.38 -7.63 -0.67
N ASN A 124 1.50 -7.38 -0.03
CA ASN A 124 2.85 -7.87 -0.34
C ASN A 124 3.48 -7.34 -1.65
N ALA A 125 2.73 -6.71 -2.52
CA ALA A 125 3.25 -6.22 -3.80
C ALA A 125 3.10 -4.70 -3.89
N TRP A 126 4.23 -4.01 -3.98
CA TRP A 126 4.35 -2.56 -4.15
C TRP A 126 5.50 -2.25 -5.11
N PHE A 127 5.43 -1.15 -5.83
CA PHE A 127 6.48 -0.68 -6.74
C PHE A 127 6.76 0.80 -6.56
N SER A 128 8.00 1.22 -6.76
CA SER A 128 8.46 2.59 -6.58
C SER A 128 8.28 3.45 -7.83
N GLY A 129 8.22 4.76 -7.63
CA GLY A 129 8.15 5.77 -8.68
C GLY A 129 6.78 6.40 -8.88
N GLY A 130 6.77 7.60 -9.45
CA GLY A 130 5.56 8.38 -9.70
C GLY A 130 4.86 8.92 -8.46
N VAL A 131 3.56 9.19 -8.57
CA VAL A 131 2.71 9.58 -7.43
C VAL A 131 1.73 8.47 -7.13
N GLU A 132 1.73 7.99 -5.88
CA GLU A 132 0.79 7.03 -5.34
C GLU A 132 -0.18 7.72 -4.38
N TRP A 133 -1.47 7.44 -4.53
CA TRP A 133 -2.52 7.94 -3.62
C TRP A 133 -2.98 6.84 -2.68
N ASN A 134 -2.62 6.98 -1.41
CA ASN A 134 -2.84 5.96 -0.38
C ASN A 134 -4.08 6.25 0.43
N ILE A 135 -5.13 5.48 0.19
CA ILE A 135 -6.42 5.63 0.87
C ILE A 135 -6.69 4.49 1.85
N GLY A 136 -7.37 4.82 2.92
CA GLY A 136 -8.13 3.91 3.77
C GLY A 136 -7.34 3.23 4.87
N VAL A 137 -6.13 2.78 4.61
CA VAL A 137 -5.28 2.09 5.59
C VAL A 137 -3.98 2.84 5.80
N ILE A 138 -3.42 2.77 7.01
CA ILE A 138 -2.09 3.31 7.29
C ILE A 138 -1.06 2.57 6.42
N GLY A 139 -0.24 3.33 5.69
CA GLY A 139 0.73 2.82 4.73
C GLY A 139 0.18 2.80 3.29
N HIS A 140 0.67 1.86 2.49
CA HIS A 140 0.30 1.78 1.07
C HIS A 140 -1.10 1.20 0.85
N THR A 141 -1.84 1.79 -0.08
CA THR A 141 -3.20 1.36 -0.40
C THR A 141 -3.27 -0.11 -0.85
N PRO A 142 -4.32 -0.86 -0.47
CA PRO A 142 -4.55 -2.20 -1.01
C PRO A 142 -4.75 -2.23 -2.53
N LEU A 143 -4.96 -1.07 -3.14
CA LEU A 143 -5.26 -0.92 -4.57
C LEU A 143 -4.03 -0.55 -5.42
N THR A 144 -2.83 -0.42 -4.83
CA THR A 144 -1.61 0.05 -5.51
C THR A 144 -1.27 -0.73 -6.80
N THR A 145 -1.64 -2.02 -6.87
CA THR A 145 -1.43 -2.90 -8.05
C THR A 145 -2.74 -3.33 -8.70
N SER A 146 -3.84 -2.64 -8.41
CA SER A 146 -5.16 -2.96 -8.94
C SER A 146 -5.55 -2.02 -10.08
N THR A 147 -6.36 -2.51 -11.01
CA THR A 147 -7.01 -1.68 -12.01
C THR A 147 -8.10 -0.84 -11.34
N LEU A 148 -8.12 0.46 -11.59
CA LEU A 148 -9.18 1.37 -11.15
C LEU A 148 -10.18 1.61 -12.27
N PHE A 149 -11.42 1.88 -11.91
CA PHE A 149 -12.37 2.50 -12.87
C PHE A 149 -11.74 3.80 -13.36
N THR A 150 -11.70 3.94 -14.69
CA THR A 150 -11.17 5.11 -15.37
C THR A 150 -12.17 5.60 -16.37
N SER A 151 -12.53 6.85 -16.28
CA SER A 151 -13.57 7.47 -17.12
C SER A 151 -13.16 8.85 -17.60
N VAL A 152 -13.88 9.35 -18.59
CA VAL A 152 -13.64 10.65 -19.22
C VAL A 152 -14.89 11.48 -19.14
N LEU A 153 -14.72 12.75 -18.80
CA LEU A 153 -15.74 13.78 -18.91
C LEU A 153 -15.08 15.08 -19.42
N GLN A 154 -15.89 16.09 -19.65
CA GLN A 154 -15.41 17.41 -20.09
C GLN A 154 -15.96 18.49 -19.18
N GLN A 155 -15.16 19.51 -18.92
CA GLN A 155 -15.62 20.73 -18.31
C GLN A 155 -16.48 21.54 -19.32
N PRO A 156 -17.25 22.56 -18.88
CA PRO A 156 -18.09 23.37 -19.77
C PRO A 156 -17.33 24.06 -20.90
N ASP A 157 -16.03 24.36 -20.71
CA ASP A 157 -15.15 24.96 -21.72
C ASP A 157 -14.54 23.92 -22.70
N GLY A 158 -14.86 22.65 -22.52
CA GLY A 158 -14.34 21.53 -23.32
C GLY A 158 -13.03 20.95 -22.82
N THR A 159 -12.46 21.42 -21.70
CA THR A 159 -11.27 20.84 -21.08
C THR A 159 -11.53 19.40 -20.68
N PRO A 160 -10.73 18.43 -21.16
CA PRO A 160 -10.92 17.02 -20.82
C PRO A 160 -10.50 16.74 -19.37
N VAL A 161 -11.26 15.87 -18.71
CA VAL A 161 -10.99 15.43 -17.34
C VAL A 161 -10.85 13.91 -17.31
N LEU A 162 -9.74 13.44 -16.76
CA LEU A 162 -9.51 12.04 -16.43
C LEU A 162 -10.04 11.78 -15.03
N ARG A 163 -11.04 10.90 -14.90
CA ARG A 163 -11.56 10.46 -13.60
C ARG A 163 -11.14 9.04 -13.33
N MET A 164 -10.53 8.79 -12.17
CA MET A 164 -10.26 7.46 -11.64
C MET A 164 -10.94 7.29 -10.29
N TYR A 165 -11.54 6.12 -10.04
CA TYR A 165 -12.28 5.86 -8.80
C TYR A 165 -12.38 4.38 -8.48
N GLU A 166 -12.69 4.06 -7.22
CA GLU A 166 -12.98 2.70 -6.76
C GLU A 166 -13.77 2.71 -5.44
N TYR A 167 -14.29 1.55 -5.07
CA TYR A 167 -14.86 1.25 -3.76
C TYR A 167 -13.80 0.58 -2.89
N GLU A 168 -13.33 1.30 -1.85
CA GLU A 168 -12.35 0.77 -0.89
C GLU A 168 -13.08 -0.11 0.16
N ARG A 169 -12.70 -1.39 0.21
CA ARG A 169 -13.48 -2.43 0.90
C ARG A 169 -13.23 -2.51 2.39
N ILE A 170 -12.05 -2.11 2.89
CA ILE A 170 -11.73 -2.18 4.33
C ILE A 170 -12.53 -1.12 5.08
N ARG A 171 -12.55 0.10 4.58
CA ARG A 171 -13.31 1.22 5.17
C ARG A 171 -14.74 1.33 4.66
N GLN A 172 -15.05 0.64 3.56
CA GLN A 172 -16.35 0.70 2.89
C GLN A 172 -16.73 2.12 2.47
N VAL A 173 -15.82 2.77 1.77
CA VAL A 173 -15.98 4.13 1.26
C VAL A 173 -15.74 4.18 -0.24
N THR A 174 -16.27 5.20 -0.93
CA THR A 174 -15.87 5.50 -2.31
C THR A 174 -14.85 6.59 -2.32
N TYR A 175 -13.93 6.52 -3.26
CA TYR A 175 -13.03 7.62 -3.55
C TYR A 175 -12.98 7.89 -5.06
N GLN A 176 -12.68 9.13 -5.41
CA GLN A 176 -12.64 9.66 -6.76
C GLN A 176 -11.49 10.64 -6.87
N MET A 177 -10.80 10.59 -7.99
CA MET A 177 -9.68 11.47 -8.36
C MET A 177 -9.94 11.99 -9.75
N ASP A 178 -10.12 13.32 -9.89
CA ASP A 178 -10.36 14.00 -11.15
C ASP A 178 -9.13 14.83 -11.53
N PHE A 179 -8.55 14.58 -12.69
CA PHE A 179 -7.33 15.23 -13.18
C PHE A 179 -7.59 16.00 -14.45
N TRP A 180 -7.04 17.22 -14.55
CA TRP A 180 -7.12 18.01 -15.78
C TRP A 180 -5.95 18.99 -15.91
N LEU A 181 -5.74 19.43 -17.13
CA LEU A 181 -4.88 20.53 -17.52
C LEU A 181 -5.73 21.50 -18.36
N GLY A 182 -5.88 22.74 -17.93
CA GLY A 182 -6.41 23.81 -18.77
C GLY A 182 -5.38 24.23 -19.84
N GLU A 183 -5.77 25.07 -20.78
CA GLU A 183 -4.91 25.48 -21.90
C GLU A 183 -3.63 26.18 -21.43
N GLU A 184 -3.75 27.05 -20.42
CA GLU A 184 -2.63 27.83 -19.87
C GLU A 184 -2.07 27.27 -18.54
N ASP A 185 -2.59 26.12 -18.09
CA ASP A 185 -2.16 25.54 -16.81
C ASP A 185 -0.71 25.09 -16.85
N ARG A 186 0.07 25.57 -15.87
CA ARG A 186 1.44 25.15 -15.60
C ARG A 186 1.52 24.15 -14.43
N PHE A 187 0.39 23.81 -13.86
CA PHE A 187 0.22 22.80 -12.81
C PHE A 187 -0.85 21.79 -13.22
N LEU A 188 -0.57 20.52 -13.02
CA LEU A 188 -1.60 19.48 -13.11
C LEU A 188 -2.56 19.64 -11.94
N ASN A 189 -3.84 19.84 -12.24
CA ASN A 189 -4.90 19.89 -11.25
C ASN A 189 -5.36 18.46 -10.90
N ALA A 190 -5.51 18.18 -9.60
CA ALA A 190 -5.96 16.92 -9.07
C ALA A 190 -7.01 17.16 -7.97
N ARG A 191 -8.27 16.99 -8.29
CA ARG A 191 -9.38 17.09 -7.34
C ARG A 191 -9.67 15.72 -6.76
N MET A 192 -9.61 15.62 -5.44
CA MET A 192 -9.85 14.40 -4.70
C MET A 192 -11.18 14.47 -3.95
N ARG A 193 -11.85 13.33 -3.87
CA ARG A 193 -13.09 13.18 -3.13
C ARG A 193 -13.18 11.82 -2.47
N ILE A 194 -13.47 11.77 -1.17
CA ILE A 194 -13.78 10.55 -0.41
C ILE A 194 -15.19 10.68 0.14
N VAL A 195 -15.99 9.63 0.08
CA VAL A 195 -17.35 9.62 0.59
C VAL A 195 -17.56 8.46 1.56
N ASN A 196 -17.83 8.77 2.81
CA ASN A 196 -18.41 7.84 3.76
C ASN A 196 -19.93 7.86 3.60
N PHE A 197 -20.47 6.93 2.83
CA PHE A 197 -21.92 6.77 2.62
C PHE A 197 -22.59 5.91 3.72
N GLY A 198 -21.80 5.38 4.65
CA GLY A 198 -22.23 4.55 5.78
C GLY A 198 -22.93 5.34 6.88
N ASN A 199 -23.30 4.64 7.96
CA ASN A 199 -23.96 5.23 9.13
C ASN A 199 -23.00 5.37 10.33
N ASP A 200 -21.78 4.89 10.22
CA ASP A 200 -20.78 4.88 11.28
C ASP A 200 -19.62 5.81 10.95
N VAL A 201 -18.90 6.28 11.99
CA VAL A 201 -17.62 6.95 11.84
C VAL A 201 -16.60 5.93 11.33
N VAL A 202 -15.85 6.29 10.30
CA VAL A 202 -14.78 5.46 9.76
C VAL A 202 -13.42 6.11 9.94
N PRO A 203 -12.38 5.35 10.32
CA PRO A 203 -11.03 5.86 10.33
C PRO A 203 -10.58 6.13 8.89
N MET A 204 -10.27 7.39 8.58
CA MET A 204 -9.89 7.77 7.23
C MET A 204 -8.43 8.17 7.16
N TYR A 205 -7.76 7.61 6.16
CA TYR A 205 -6.36 7.85 5.83
C TYR A 205 -6.26 8.28 4.36
N TRP A 206 -5.44 9.29 4.11
CA TRP A 206 -4.99 9.65 2.78
C TRP A 206 -3.63 10.30 2.83
N TRP A 207 -2.73 9.84 1.93
CA TRP A 207 -1.44 10.44 1.65
C TRP A 207 -1.12 10.34 0.17
N SER A 208 -0.74 11.45 -0.42
CA SER A 208 -0.20 11.54 -1.78
C SER A 208 1.32 11.39 -1.69
N ASN A 209 1.83 10.21 -2.05
CA ASN A 209 3.26 9.89 -2.00
C ASN A 209 3.90 10.18 -3.35
N ILE A 210 4.82 11.13 -3.39
CA ILE A 210 5.42 11.67 -4.61
C ILE A 210 6.89 11.30 -4.62
N ALA A 211 7.29 10.36 -5.46
CA ALA A 211 8.69 10.04 -5.68
C ALA A 211 9.35 11.09 -6.58
N VAL A 212 10.43 11.72 -6.10
CA VAL A 212 11.23 12.69 -6.84
C VAL A 212 12.67 12.21 -6.96
N PRO A 213 13.36 12.45 -8.11
CA PRO A 213 14.73 11.99 -8.30
C PRO A 213 15.65 12.50 -7.20
N ALA A 214 16.45 11.63 -6.59
CA ALA A 214 17.48 12.08 -5.65
C ALA A 214 18.61 12.78 -6.40
N SER A 215 19.05 13.91 -5.85
CA SER A 215 20.17 14.73 -6.37
C SER A 215 21.17 15.00 -5.25
N GLU A 216 22.47 15.03 -5.55
CA GLU A 216 23.51 15.24 -4.54
C GLU A 216 23.33 16.54 -3.74
N GLU A 217 22.93 17.60 -4.41
CA GLU A 217 22.64 18.91 -3.78
C GLU A 217 21.13 19.15 -3.61
N GLY A 218 20.34 18.08 -3.63
CA GLY A 218 18.90 18.16 -3.52
C GLY A 218 18.41 18.73 -2.19
N ARG A 219 17.35 19.53 -2.24
CA ARG A 219 16.79 20.20 -1.07
C ARG A 219 15.27 20.14 -1.04
N ILE A 220 14.72 19.96 0.17
CA ILE A 220 13.28 20.06 0.42
C ILE A 220 12.98 21.43 1.03
N ILE A 221 11.89 22.06 0.57
CA ILE A 221 11.44 23.36 1.05
C ILE A 221 9.96 23.27 1.42
N THR A 222 9.64 23.70 2.63
CA THR A 222 8.28 23.70 3.20
C THR A 222 8.15 24.88 4.15
N PRO A 223 6.95 25.43 4.43
CA PRO A 223 6.78 26.52 5.37
C PRO A 223 7.06 26.13 6.82
N ALA A 224 7.04 24.84 7.15
CA ALA A 224 7.21 24.36 8.51
C ALA A 224 8.51 24.80 9.20
N LYS A 225 8.43 24.94 10.51
CA LYS A 225 9.57 25.21 11.42
C LYS A 225 9.93 23.99 12.25
N GLN A 226 9.01 23.04 12.35
CA GLN A 226 9.14 21.80 13.13
C GLN A 226 8.65 20.61 12.35
N ALA A 227 9.06 19.42 12.77
CA ALA A 227 8.58 18.16 12.21
C ALA A 227 8.40 17.12 13.32
N TYR A 228 7.47 16.17 13.12
CA TYR A 228 7.41 14.95 13.90
C TYR A 228 8.29 13.89 13.23
N THR A 229 8.96 13.10 14.04
CA THR A 229 9.74 11.95 13.60
C THR A 229 9.66 10.84 14.64
N SER A 230 10.22 9.67 14.35
CA SER A 230 10.29 8.59 15.34
C SER A 230 11.65 7.91 15.32
N SER A 231 12.11 7.50 16.50
CA SER A 231 13.29 6.67 16.66
C SER A 231 13.02 5.61 17.74
N LYS A 232 13.40 4.37 17.50
CA LYS A 232 13.25 3.23 18.44
C LYS A 232 11.84 3.10 19.05
N GLY A 233 10.80 3.40 18.26
CA GLY A 233 9.42 3.30 18.71
C GLY A 233 8.88 4.53 19.46
N LEU A 234 9.67 5.57 19.69
CA LEU A 234 9.25 6.83 20.30
C LEU A 234 9.04 7.88 19.22
N VAL A 235 7.86 8.51 19.20
CA VAL A 235 7.51 9.65 18.35
C VAL A 235 7.77 10.93 19.12
N TYR A 236 8.46 11.89 18.51
CA TYR A 236 8.79 13.17 19.12
C TYR A 236 8.83 14.28 18.07
N LYS A 237 8.89 15.52 18.53
CA LYS A 237 8.94 16.73 17.69
C LYS A 237 10.35 17.30 17.67
N VAL A 238 10.80 17.75 16.51
CA VAL A 238 12.12 18.35 16.29
C VAL A 238 12.01 19.70 15.59
N ASP A 239 12.95 20.59 15.85
CA ASP A 239 13.11 21.84 15.09
C ASP A 239 13.86 21.55 13.78
N ILE A 240 13.51 22.25 12.70
CA ILE A 240 14.18 22.14 11.40
C ILE A 240 14.84 23.47 11.01
N PRO A 241 15.92 23.47 10.25
CA PRO A 241 16.45 22.38 9.40
C PRO A 241 17.40 21.42 10.12
N ILE A 242 17.93 21.75 11.30
CA ILE A 242 19.00 20.99 11.95
C ILE A 242 18.41 20.04 12.99
N VAL A 243 18.63 18.75 12.78
CA VAL A 243 18.27 17.66 13.70
C VAL A 243 19.55 16.84 13.98
N GLU A 244 19.96 16.73 15.25
CA GLU A 244 21.19 16.02 15.64
C GLU A 244 22.41 16.41 14.78
N ASP A 245 22.60 17.73 14.60
CA ASP A 245 23.66 18.36 13.79
C ASP A 245 23.58 18.10 12.28
N VAL A 246 22.45 17.57 11.78
CA VAL A 246 22.22 17.28 10.36
C VAL A 246 21.17 18.24 9.79
N ASP A 247 21.48 18.96 8.69
CA ASP A 247 20.45 19.67 7.90
C ASP A 247 19.61 18.64 7.14
N ILE A 248 18.44 18.29 7.69
CA ILE A 248 17.53 17.30 7.15
C ILE A 248 16.84 17.75 5.86
N THR A 249 16.82 19.05 5.57
CA THR A 249 16.25 19.57 4.32
C THR A 249 17.13 19.23 3.12
N ARG A 250 18.41 18.98 3.35
CA ARG A 250 19.37 18.39 2.41
C ARG A 250 19.42 16.88 2.66
N TYR A 251 18.45 16.15 2.14
CA TYR A 251 18.20 14.75 2.45
C TYR A 251 19.40 13.81 2.25
N ASN A 252 20.38 14.20 1.42
CA ASN A 252 21.62 13.44 1.28
C ASN A 252 22.55 13.48 2.51
N ASN A 253 22.29 14.36 3.47
CA ASN A 253 23.00 14.35 4.74
C ASN A 253 22.50 13.24 5.68
N ILE A 254 21.32 12.70 5.42
CA ILE A 254 20.67 11.70 6.25
C ILE A 254 21.23 10.32 5.89
N LEU A 255 21.71 9.57 6.91
CA LEU A 255 22.35 8.28 6.72
C LEU A 255 21.34 7.11 6.75
N GLU A 256 20.34 7.19 7.62
CA GLU A 256 19.36 6.13 7.86
C GLU A 256 18.02 6.42 7.18
N SER A 257 17.23 5.37 6.98
CA SER A 257 15.84 5.53 6.53
C SER A 257 15.03 6.23 7.60
N VAL A 258 14.36 7.33 7.26
CA VAL A 258 13.60 8.13 8.21
C VAL A 258 12.45 8.89 7.57
N ASP A 259 11.43 9.14 8.38
CA ASP A 259 10.28 9.99 8.10
C ASP A 259 10.37 11.29 8.89
N TYR A 260 10.20 12.44 8.21
CA TYR A 260 9.96 13.73 8.84
C TYR A 260 8.61 14.28 8.40
N PHE A 261 7.65 14.32 9.33
CA PHE A 261 6.31 14.88 9.11
C PHE A 261 6.34 16.36 9.49
N PHE A 262 6.41 17.24 8.52
CA PHE A 262 6.46 18.68 8.70
C PHE A 262 5.16 19.21 9.30
N ASP A 263 5.23 19.84 10.46
CA ASP A 263 4.09 20.41 11.18
C ASP A 263 3.80 21.82 10.66
N LEU A 264 2.77 21.93 9.83
CA LEU A 264 2.35 23.18 9.23
C LEU A 264 1.29 23.86 10.10
N GLU A 265 1.48 25.15 10.39
CA GLU A 265 0.47 25.94 11.07
C GLU A 265 -0.81 26.07 10.21
N PRO A 266 -2.00 26.22 10.81
CA PRO A 266 -3.26 26.31 10.06
C PRO A 266 -3.28 27.40 8.99
N HIS A 267 -2.64 28.55 9.25
CA HIS A 267 -2.60 29.71 8.36
C HIS A 267 -1.47 29.70 7.33
N GLU A 268 -0.56 28.72 7.42
CA GLU A 268 0.53 28.57 6.44
C GLU A 268 0.05 27.96 5.15
N PRO A 269 0.57 28.39 3.98
CA PRO A 269 0.24 27.79 2.70
C PRO A 269 0.66 26.32 2.67
N LYS A 270 -0.22 25.48 2.17
CA LYS A 270 -0.02 24.01 2.16
C LYS A 270 0.79 23.60 0.93
N TYR A 271 2.15 23.65 1.03
CA TYR A 271 3.04 23.24 -0.05
C TYR A 271 4.26 22.46 0.45
N ILE A 272 4.88 21.72 -0.46
CA ILE A 272 6.22 21.16 -0.34
C ILE A 272 6.89 21.22 -1.72
N ALA A 273 8.16 21.59 -1.74
CA ALA A 273 8.96 21.60 -2.95
C ALA A 273 10.21 20.74 -2.78
N HIS A 274 10.58 20.06 -3.85
CA HIS A 274 11.87 19.42 -4.04
C HIS A 274 12.61 20.15 -5.17
N VAL A 275 13.86 20.50 -4.95
CA VAL A 275 14.74 21.07 -5.97
C VAL A 275 16.07 20.34 -6.01
N ASP A 276 16.66 20.23 -7.20
CA ASP A 276 18.01 19.71 -7.41
C ASP A 276 19.08 20.81 -7.23
N GLY A 277 20.35 20.48 -7.43
CA GLY A 277 21.47 21.44 -7.33
C GLY A 277 21.39 22.64 -8.29
N THR A 278 20.61 22.53 -9.38
CA THR A 278 20.35 23.65 -10.29
C THR A 278 19.24 24.59 -9.77
N GLY A 279 18.57 24.21 -8.70
CA GLY A 279 17.41 24.90 -8.15
C GLY A 279 16.10 24.59 -8.88
N TYR A 280 16.09 23.62 -9.77
CA TYR A 280 14.89 23.20 -10.49
C TYR A 280 14.29 21.92 -9.87
N GLY A 281 12.96 21.84 -9.83
CA GLY A 281 12.30 20.65 -9.34
C GLY A 281 10.78 20.72 -9.32
N LEU A 282 10.17 19.94 -8.44
CA LEU A 282 8.72 19.81 -8.29
C LEU A 282 8.20 20.66 -7.11
N LEU A 283 7.12 21.37 -7.35
CA LEU A 283 6.26 22.00 -6.34
C LEU A 283 4.92 21.26 -6.28
N GLN A 284 4.56 20.79 -5.10
CA GLN A 284 3.22 20.31 -4.78
C GLN A 284 2.54 21.30 -3.85
N MET A 285 1.29 21.69 -4.18
CA MET A 285 0.44 22.57 -3.39
C MET A 285 -0.91 21.91 -3.14
N SER A 286 -1.62 22.28 -2.08
CA SER A 286 -2.99 21.81 -1.84
C SER A 286 -3.83 22.85 -1.10
N THR A 287 -5.17 22.67 -1.17
CA THR A 287 -6.08 23.33 -0.24
C THR A 287 -5.91 22.78 1.18
N ASP A 288 -6.46 23.44 2.19
CA ASP A 288 -6.20 23.20 3.61
C ASP A 288 -6.58 21.83 4.16
N ARG A 289 -7.37 21.04 3.41
CA ARG A 289 -7.75 19.70 3.84
C ARG A 289 -6.54 18.79 4.07
N LEU A 290 -5.47 18.91 3.28
CA LEU A 290 -4.21 18.20 3.52
C LEU A 290 -3.35 19.00 4.49
N GLN A 291 -3.37 18.61 5.76
CA GLN A 291 -2.78 19.37 6.86
C GLN A 291 -1.26 19.26 6.94
N ALA A 292 -0.69 18.16 6.48
CA ALA A 292 0.72 17.87 6.65
C ALA A 292 1.48 17.69 5.34
N ARG A 293 2.80 17.87 5.46
CA ARG A 293 3.80 17.48 4.46
C ARG A 293 4.81 16.53 5.10
N LYS A 294 5.46 15.72 4.28
CA LYS A 294 6.42 14.72 4.76
C LYS A 294 7.60 14.61 3.81
N LEU A 295 8.77 14.39 4.35
CA LEU A 295 9.93 13.83 3.67
C LEU A 295 10.12 12.38 4.16
N PHE A 296 10.19 11.44 3.21
CA PHE A 296 10.78 10.13 3.43
C PHE A 296 12.07 10.02 2.63
N THR A 297 13.12 9.55 3.26
CA THR A 297 14.37 9.18 2.59
C THR A 297 14.78 7.77 2.98
N TRP A 298 15.32 7.03 2.02
CA TRP A 298 15.95 5.73 2.27
C TRP A 298 17.24 5.87 3.08
N GLY A 299 17.84 7.06 3.10
CA GLY A 299 19.18 7.26 3.63
C GLY A 299 20.26 6.78 2.65
N ARG A 300 21.50 6.65 3.17
CA ARG A 300 22.70 6.36 2.37
C ARG A 300 23.43 5.08 2.79
N LYS A 301 22.92 4.35 3.78
CA LYS A 301 23.48 3.05 4.18
C LYS A 301 23.38 2.03 3.05
N ALA A 302 24.24 1.03 3.07
CA ALA A 302 24.28 -0.05 2.07
C ALA A 302 22.92 -0.74 1.88
N ALA A 303 22.20 -1.01 2.96
CA ALA A 303 20.86 -1.59 2.93
C ALA A 303 19.84 -0.72 2.18
N ALA A 304 19.90 0.60 2.35
CA ALA A 304 19.04 1.55 1.66
C ALA A 304 19.29 1.55 0.15
N VAL A 305 20.55 1.53 -0.26
CA VAL A 305 20.94 1.40 -1.69
C VAL A 305 20.46 0.06 -2.23
N HIS A 306 20.62 -1.02 -1.46
CA HIS A 306 20.18 -2.35 -1.88
C HIS A 306 18.65 -2.43 -2.08
N TRP A 307 17.83 -1.81 -1.21
CA TRP A 307 16.38 -1.71 -1.41
C TRP A 307 16.02 -0.94 -2.69
N GLN A 308 16.67 0.20 -2.96
CA GLN A 308 16.39 0.99 -4.15
C GLN A 308 16.75 0.22 -5.43
N GLU A 309 17.89 -0.47 -5.47
CA GLU A 309 18.27 -1.36 -6.57
C GLU A 309 17.34 -2.58 -6.69
N PHE A 310 16.91 -3.14 -5.56
CA PHE A 310 15.95 -4.24 -5.55
C PHE A 310 14.62 -3.86 -6.17
N LEU A 311 14.15 -2.63 -5.97
CA LEU A 311 12.91 -2.08 -6.55
C LEU A 311 13.10 -1.54 -7.98
N SER A 312 14.33 -1.46 -8.48
CA SER A 312 14.68 -0.93 -9.78
C SER A 312 15.65 -1.86 -10.53
N VAL A 313 16.73 -1.34 -11.06
CA VAL A 313 17.86 -2.06 -11.63
C VAL A 313 19.15 -1.57 -10.97
N GLU A 314 20.21 -2.36 -11.08
CA GLU A 314 21.52 -2.03 -10.50
C GLU A 314 21.99 -0.64 -10.94
N GLY A 315 22.45 0.16 -10.00
CA GLY A 315 22.93 1.54 -10.21
C GLY A 315 21.82 2.58 -10.39
N GLU A 316 20.55 2.16 -10.42
CA GLU A 316 19.36 3.02 -10.58
C GLU A 316 18.50 3.01 -9.31
N GLY A 317 17.39 3.71 -9.36
CA GLY A 317 16.36 3.65 -8.29
C GLY A 317 16.52 4.69 -7.19
N LYS A 318 17.46 5.63 -7.28
CA LYS A 318 17.67 6.66 -6.26
C LYS A 318 16.58 7.72 -6.31
N TYR A 319 15.80 7.78 -5.25
CA TYR A 319 14.74 8.77 -5.08
C TYR A 319 14.48 9.05 -3.60
N VAL A 320 13.78 10.14 -3.34
CA VAL A 320 13.16 10.45 -2.06
C VAL A 320 11.66 10.67 -2.28
N GLU A 321 10.89 10.62 -1.23
CA GLU A 321 9.47 10.93 -1.32
C GLU A 321 9.15 12.23 -0.60
N ILE A 322 8.47 13.15 -1.29
CA ILE A 322 7.75 14.24 -0.69
C ILE A 322 6.27 13.86 -0.67
N GLN A 323 5.58 14.14 0.43
CA GLN A 323 4.22 13.64 0.60
C GLN A 323 3.30 14.71 1.17
N ALA A 324 1.99 14.58 0.89
CA ALA A 324 0.95 15.42 1.43
C ALA A 324 -0.17 14.57 2.04
N GLY A 325 -0.61 14.88 3.26
CA GLY A 325 -1.54 14.02 4.00
C GLY A 325 -2.67 14.73 4.72
N LEU A 326 -3.78 14.00 4.93
CA LEU A 326 -4.94 14.47 5.69
C LEU A 326 -4.61 14.72 7.15
N ALA A 327 -3.90 13.79 7.79
CA ALA A 327 -3.47 13.89 9.18
C ALA A 327 -2.06 14.48 9.27
N LYS A 328 -1.68 15.00 10.44
CA LYS A 328 -0.33 15.54 10.69
C LYS A 328 0.78 14.51 10.53
N THR A 329 0.48 13.23 10.77
CA THR A 329 1.42 12.11 10.64
C THR A 329 0.76 10.89 10.02
N GLN A 330 1.54 9.87 9.69
CA GLN A 330 1.06 8.54 9.25
C GLN A 330 0.82 7.58 10.42
N TYR A 331 0.94 8.02 11.66
CA TYR A 331 0.78 7.15 12.83
C TYR A 331 -0.68 6.86 13.19
N GLY A 332 -1.63 7.55 12.57
CA GLY A 332 -3.07 7.35 12.77
C GLY A 332 -3.92 7.87 11.63
N CYS A 333 -5.20 7.51 11.68
CA CYS A 333 -6.25 8.00 10.79
C CYS A 333 -7.03 9.15 11.43
N LEU A 334 -7.78 9.91 10.64
CA LEU A 334 -8.76 10.87 11.14
C LEU A 334 -10.16 10.25 11.21
N PRO A 335 -11.01 10.60 12.21
CA PRO A 335 -12.38 10.15 12.26
C PRO A 335 -13.24 10.85 11.21
N MET A 336 -13.69 10.11 10.18
CA MET A 336 -14.61 10.61 9.18
C MET A 336 -16.06 10.30 9.54
N SER A 337 -16.86 11.34 9.76
CA SER A 337 -18.27 11.20 10.13
C SER A 337 -19.11 10.45 9.09
N PRO A 338 -20.22 9.82 9.50
CA PRO A 338 -21.16 9.19 8.59
C PRO A 338 -21.79 10.21 7.63
N ARG A 339 -22.19 9.78 6.44
CA ARG A 339 -22.86 10.59 5.44
C ARG A 339 -22.11 11.88 5.09
N THR A 340 -20.79 11.80 5.00
CA THR A 340 -19.89 12.94 4.79
C THR A 340 -19.01 12.71 3.57
N ALA A 341 -18.75 13.77 2.83
CA ALA A 341 -17.74 13.83 1.79
C ALA A 341 -16.60 14.75 2.21
N TRP A 342 -15.36 14.30 2.01
CA TRP A 342 -14.17 15.14 2.11
C TRP A 342 -13.62 15.39 0.71
N GLU A 343 -13.32 16.66 0.42
CA GLU A 343 -12.83 17.10 -0.89
C GLU A 343 -11.67 18.07 -0.72
N TRP A 344 -10.74 18.02 -1.66
CA TRP A 344 -9.61 18.95 -1.74
C TRP A 344 -9.06 19.01 -3.16
N LEU A 345 -8.27 20.03 -3.43
CA LEU A 345 -7.52 20.19 -4.67
C LEU A 345 -6.03 20.08 -4.36
N GLU A 346 -5.29 19.36 -5.18
CA GLU A 346 -3.84 19.35 -5.24
C GLU A 346 -3.37 19.87 -6.59
N ARG A 347 -2.21 20.50 -6.62
CA ARG A 347 -1.53 20.96 -7.83
C ARG A 347 -0.09 20.51 -7.85
N TYR A 348 0.37 20.05 -9.01
CA TYR A 348 1.71 19.51 -9.25
C TYR A 348 2.33 20.23 -10.45
N GLY A 349 3.48 20.86 -10.28
CA GLY A 349 4.16 21.59 -11.36
C GLY A 349 5.62 21.89 -11.06
N ALA A 350 6.28 22.57 -11.99
CA ALA A 350 7.67 22.91 -11.85
C ALA A 350 7.89 24.13 -10.93
N VAL A 351 9.02 24.12 -10.21
CA VAL A 351 9.56 25.28 -9.49
C VAL A 351 11.01 25.51 -9.90
N THR A 352 11.42 26.76 -9.92
CA THR A 352 12.81 27.15 -10.18
C THR A 352 13.25 28.20 -9.19
N LEU A 353 14.33 27.94 -8.46
CA LEU A 353 14.99 28.91 -7.59
C LEU A 353 15.98 29.75 -8.37
N SER A 354 16.02 31.06 -8.10
CA SER A 354 17.11 31.91 -8.56
C SER A 354 18.44 31.54 -7.89
N GLU A 355 19.56 31.99 -8.44
CA GLU A 355 20.87 31.80 -7.82
C GLU A 355 20.95 32.38 -6.41
N ALA A 356 20.35 33.57 -6.21
CA ALA A 356 20.28 34.19 -4.88
C ALA A 356 19.53 33.32 -3.86
N GLN A 357 18.38 32.74 -4.26
CA GLN A 357 17.59 31.84 -3.40
C GLN A 357 18.32 30.54 -3.07
N ARG A 358 19.06 29.94 -4.02
CA ARG A 358 19.87 28.72 -3.77
C ARG A 358 20.93 28.92 -2.70
N ASN A 359 21.49 30.14 -2.62
CA ASN A 359 22.54 30.50 -1.67
C ASN A 359 22.01 31.03 -0.31
N MET A 360 20.70 31.08 -0.13
CA MET A 360 20.11 31.51 1.16
C MET A 360 20.23 30.42 2.23
N GLU A 361 20.42 30.87 3.47
CA GLU A 361 20.15 30.03 4.64
C GLU A 361 18.69 29.55 4.65
N PHE A 362 18.44 28.36 5.21
CA PHE A 362 17.13 27.72 5.11
C PHE A 362 15.98 28.59 5.58
N ALA A 363 16.13 29.30 6.70
CA ALA A 363 15.05 30.15 7.24
C ALA A 363 14.66 31.27 6.25
N GLY A 364 15.65 31.92 5.65
CA GLY A 364 15.43 32.95 4.62
C GLY A 364 14.79 32.38 3.36
N LEU A 365 15.27 31.22 2.88
CA LEU A 365 14.70 30.54 1.73
C LEU A 365 13.24 30.09 1.98
N ARG A 366 12.97 29.50 3.14
CA ARG A 366 11.61 29.12 3.56
C ARG A 366 10.66 30.32 3.52
N ASP A 367 11.04 31.43 4.15
CA ASP A 367 10.20 32.61 4.25
C ASP A 367 9.97 33.28 2.87
N GLU A 368 11.00 33.27 2.01
CA GLU A 368 10.91 33.74 0.62
C GLU A 368 10.00 32.86 -0.22
N MET A 369 10.18 31.55 -0.15
CA MET A 369 9.33 30.59 -0.87
C MET A 369 7.88 30.66 -0.39
N THR A 370 7.66 30.79 0.92
CA THR A 370 6.31 30.94 1.48
C THR A 370 5.62 32.19 0.93
N ARG A 371 6.33 33.33 0.83
CA ARG A 371 5.80 34.54 0.20
C ARG A 371 5.52 34.34 -1.29
N THR A 372 6.44 33.72 -2.01
CA THR A 372 6.31 33.44 -3.45
C THR A 372 5.09 32.55 -3.73
N VAL A 373 4.95 31.43 -3.03
CA VAL A 373 3.82 30.51 -3.19
C VAL A 373 2.50 31.20 -2.80
N SER A 374 2.47 31.94 -1.69
CA SER A 374 1.26 32.67 -1.25
C SER A 374 0.81 33.74 -2.23
N ALA A 375 1.74 34.35 -2.97
CA ALA A 375 1.46 35.36 -3.98
C ALA A 375 1.15 34.77 -5.38
N ASP A 376 1.41 33.49 -5.59
CA ASP A 376 1.18 32.83 -6.87
C ASP A 376 -0.34 32.70 -7.15
N PRO A 377 -0.85 33.25 -8.26
CA PRO A 377 -2.25 33.07 -8.64
C PRO A 377 -2.70 31.61 -8.64
N ALA A 378 -1.82 30.70 -9.06
CA ALA A 378 -2.11 29.27 -9.07
C ALA A 378 -2.35 28.70 -7.65
N PHE A 379 -1.82 29.30 -6.60
CA PHE A 379 -2.14 28.94 -5.21
C PHE A 379 -3.39 29.65 -4.71
N GLN A 380 -3.49 30.97 -4.96
CA GLN A 380 -4.58 31.82 -4.44
C GLN A 380 -5.96 31.39 -4.93
N GLU A 381 -6.08 30.91 -6.15
CA GLU A 381 -7.36 30.49 -6.74
C GLU A 381 -7.79 29.05 -6.37
N MET A 382 -6.95 28.25 -5.69
CA MET A 382 -7.23 26.82 -5.48
C MET A 382 -8.57 26.56 -4.81
N ASP A 383 -8.94 27.33 -3.80
CA ASP A 383 -10.23 27.18 -3.11
C ASP A 383 -11.41 27.59 -4.01
N GLN A 384 -11.21 28.56 -4.88
CA GLN A 384 -12.24 28.95 -5.86
C GLN A 384 -12.40 27.84 -6.90
N VAL A 385 -11.30 27.32 -7.45
CA VAL A 385 -11.33 26.19 -8.41
C VAL A 385 -11.99 24.95 -7.77
N LEU A 386 -11.71 24.66 -6.50
CA LEU A 386 -12.37 23.58 -5.78
C LEU A 386 -13.90 23.80 -5.70
N ARG A 387 -14.36 25.02 -5.46
CA ARG A 387 -15.81 25.34 -5.47
C ARG A 387 -16.41 25.25 -6.86
N ASP A 388 -15.77 25.82 -7.86
CA ASP A 388 -16.29 25.91 -9.24
C ASP A 388 -16.38 24.53 -9.93
N THR A 389 -15.47 23.62 -9.58
CA THR A 389 -15.46 22.25 -10.12
C THR A 389 -16.33 21.27 -9.32
N LYS A 390 -17.13 21.74 -8.36
CA LYS A 390 -18.01 20.86 -7.55
C LYS A 390 -19.09 20.17 -8.41
N GLU A 391 -19.71 20.87 -9.32
CA GLU A 391 -20.72 20.29 -10.21
C GLU A 391 -20.10 19.26 -11.16
N MET A 392 -18.94 19.56 -11.75
CA MET A 392 -18.17 18.62 -12.54
C MET A 392 -17.91 17.32 -11.80
N ALA A 393 -17.50 17.40 -10.51
CA ALA A 393 -17.20 16.24 -9.68
C ALA A 393 -18.42 15.31 -9.48
N HIS A 394 -19.63 15.79 -9.68
CA HIS A 394 -20.89 15.01 -9.56
C HIS A 394 -21.49 14.59 -10.90
N GLN A 395 -20.86 14.90 -12.02
CA GLN A 395 -21.34 14.50 -13.33
C GLN A 395 -21.00 13.04 -13.62
N PRO A 396 -21.91 12.29 -14.27
CA PRO A 396 -21.57 10.99 -14.85
C PRO A 396 -20.46 11.14 -15.90
N ALA A 397 -19.67 10.09 -16.07
CA ALA A 397 -18.53 10.07 -16.99
C ALA A 397 -18.52 8.78 -17.84
N GLU A 398 -17.94 8.83 -19.02
CA GLU A 398 -17.81 7.67 -19.90
C GLU A 398 -16.70 6.75 -19.42
N VAL A 399 -17.03 5.53 -19.01
CA VAL A 399 -16.06 4.54 -18.51
C VAL A 399 -15.24 3.97 -19.66
N LYS A 400 -13.92 4.13 -19.59
CA LYS A 400 -12.92 3.59 -20.53
C LYS A 400 -12.23 2.33 -20.00
N VAL A 401 -12.02 2.24 -18.69
CA VAL A 401 -11.44 1.07 -18.01
C VAL A 401 -12.32 0.69 -16.84
N LYS A 402 -12.64 -0.60 -16.74
CA LYS A 402 -13.41 -1.14 -15.61
C LYS A 402 -12.48 -1.57 -14.47
N GLY A 403 -12.81 -1.16 -13.27
CA GLY A 403 -12.18 -1.61 -12.02
C GLY A 403 -12.79 -2.91 -11.50
N SER A 404 -12.89 -3.03 -10.18
CA SER A 404 -13.48 -4.20 -9.53
C SER A 404 -15.00 -4.17 -9.54
N GLY A 405 -15.65 -5.33 -9.49
CA GLY A 405 -17.12 -5.42 -9.39
C GLY A 405 -17.67 -5.16 -7.98
N TYR A 406 -16.83 -4.84 -6.99
CA TYR A 406 -17.27 -4.74 -5.59
C TYR A 406 -18.17 -3.54 -5.30
N GLY A 407 -17.96 -2.42 -6.00
CA GLY A 407 -18.89 -1.28 -5.92
C GLY A 407 -20.28 -1.61 -6.46
N ALA A 408 -20.36 -2.36 -7.56
CA ALA A 408 -21.62 -2.87 -8.10
C ALA A 408 -22.30 -3.87 -7.16
N MET A 409 -21.53 -4.78 -6.57
CA MET A 409 -22.04 -5.72 -5.55
C MET A 409 -22.63 -4.95 -4.36
N LYS A 410 -21.94 -3.92 -3.86
CA LYS A 410 -22.40 -3.07 -2.76
C LYS A 410 -23.68 -2.32 -3.10
N ASN A 411 -23.79 -1.79 -4.31
CA ASN A 411 -25.02 -1.15 -4.78
C ASN A 411 -26.21 -2.12 -4.75
N ARG A 412 -26.02 -3.36 -5.23
CA ARG A 412 -27.07 -4.39 -5.20
C ARG A 412 -27.45 -4.82 -3.76
N GLU A 413 -26.47 -4.89 -2.86
CA GLU A 413 -26.73 -5.14 -1.44
C GLU A 413 -27.61 -4.03 -0.85
N LEU A 414 -27.25 -2.76 -1.07
CA LEU A 414 -28.01 -1.60 -0.58
C LEU A 414 -29.42 -1.53 -1.19
N GLU A 415 -29.57 -1.87 -2.46
CA GLU A 415 -30.87 -1.98 -3.12
C GLU A 415 -31.77 -3.01 -2.42
N LEU A 416 -31.24 -4.17 -2.02
CA LEU A 416 -31.97 -5.18 -1.24
C LEU A 416 -32.42 -4.68 0.14
N GLU A 417 -31.67 -3.73 0.71
CA GLU A 417 -32.00 -3.06 1.97
C GLU A 417 -32.91 -1.83 1.79
N GLY A 418 -33.31 -1.47 0.56
CA GLY A 418 -34.06 -0.26 0.26
C GLY A 418 -33.27 1.04 0.50
N ARG A 419 -31.96 0.99 0.40
CA ARG A 419 -31.02 2.10 0.61
C ARG A 419 -30.51 2.65 -0.72
N PRO A 420 -30.12 3.95 -0.79
CA PRO A 420 -29.54 4.53 -2.00
C PRO A 420 -28.18 3.90 -2.33
N SER A 421 -27.79 3.94 -3.59
CA SER A 421 -26.48 3.51 -4.07
C SER A 421 -25.32 4.29 -3.41
N ILE A 422 -24.12 3.71 -3.44
CA ILE A 422 -22.91 4.32 -2.86
C ILE A 422 -22.47 5.62 -3.55
N SER A 423 -22.94 5.84 -4.79
CA SER A 423 -22.75 7.07 -5.55
C SER A 423 -23.85 7.23 -6.60
N GLY A 424 -24.31 8.46 -6.83
CA GLY A 424 -25.29 8.78 -7.89
C GLY A 424 -24.68 9.00 -9.27
N HIS A 425 -23.35 9.13 -9.39
CA HIS A 425 -22.68 9.51 -10.62
C HIS A 425 -21.50 8.61 -11.02
N LEU A 426 -21.00 7.76 -10.11
CA LEU A 426 -19.94 6.80 -10.42
C LEU A 426 -20.56 5.49 -10.89
N ASP A 427 -20.20 5.08 -12.10
CA ASP A 427 -20.64 3.81 -12.68
C ASP A 427 -19.67 2.68 -12.31
N PHE A 428 -20.10 1.79 -11.40
CA PHE A 428 -19.35 0.61 -11.00
C PHE A 428 -19.65 -0.64 -11.85
N GLY A 429 -20.42 -0.49 -12.94
CA GLY A 429 -20.79 -1.58 -13.83
C GLY A 429 -21.76 -2.59 -13.20
N ALA A 430 -21.50 -3.87 -13.44
CA ALA A 430 -22.28 -4.98 -12.91
C ALA A 430 -21.43 -5.87 -12.00
N PRO A 431 -22.04 -6.56 -11.03
CA PRO A 431 -21.34 -7.57 -10.23
C PRO A 431 -20.78 -8.69 -11.12
N GLU A 432 -19.64 -9.25 -10.72
CA GLU A 432 -19.07 -10.45 -11.33
C GLU A 432 -19.85 -11.71 -10.91
N GLU A 433 -19.72 -12.82 -11.65
CA GLU A 433 -20.42 -14.09 -11.38
C GLU A 433 -20.30 -14.55 -9.92
N LYS A 434 -19.11 -14.50 -9.35
CA LYS A 434 -18.89 -14.88 -7.94
C LYS A 434 -19.49 -13.93 -6.93
N GLN A 435 -19.65 -12.68 -7.29
CA GLN A 435 -20.36 -11.68 -6.48
C GLN A 435 -21.86 -11.91 -6.53
N GLU A 436 -22.42 -12.31 -7.69
CA GLU A 436 -23.83 -12.67 -7.85
C GLU A 436 -24.22 -13.89 -7.00
N GLU A 437 -23.32 -14.85 -6.77
CA GLU A 437 -23.57 -15.97 -5.85
C GLU A 437 -23.86 -15.50 -4.43
N TRP A 438 -23.12 -14.49 -3.94
CA TRP A 438 -23.34 -13.88 -2.62
C TRP A 438 -24.61 -13.04 -2.57
N LEU A 439 -24.96 -12.34 -3.63
CA LEU A 439 -26.23 -11.60 -3.72
C LEU A 439 -27.45 -12.54 -3.73
N ARG A 440 -27.34 -13.70 -4.39
CA ARG A 440 -28.37 -14.76 -4.31
C ARG A 440 -28.51 -15.29 -2.88
N PHE A 441 -27.40 -15.50 -2.18
CA PHE A 441 -27.46 -15.89 -0.76
C PHE A 441 -28.17 -14.85 0.11
N LEU A 442 -27.92 -13.56 -0.07
CA LEU A 442 -28.61 -12.51 0.66
C LEU A 442 -30.15 -12.58 0.47
N LYS A 443 -30.59 -12.90 -0.73
CA LYS A 443 -32.03 -13.07 -1.06
C LYS A 443 -32.63 -14.35 -0.46
N SER A 444 -32.01 -15.48 -0.74
CA SER A 444 -32.55 -16.81 -0.40
C SER A 444 -32.25 -17.29 1.02
N GLY A 445 -31.13 -16.84 1.59
CA GLY A 445 -30.58 -17.38 2.83
C GLY A 445 -29.91 -18.75 2.66
N GLU A 446 -29.79 -19.27 1.44
CA GLU A 446 -29.10 -20.52 1.12
C GLU A 446 -27.77 -20.21 0.44
N LEU A 447 -26.66 -20.54 1.11
CA LEU A 447 -25.32 -20.29 0.60
C LEU A 447 -24.88 -21.44 -0.30
N PHE A 448 -24.33 -21.12 -1.46
CA PHE A 448 -23.65 -22.10 -2.33
C PHE A 448 -22.54 -22.83 -1.56
N CYS A 449 -22.27 -24.07 -1.95
CA CYS A 449 -21.29 -24.95 -1.29
C CYS A 449 -20.24 -25.38 -2.33
N PRO A 450 -19.10 -24.64 -2.46
CA PRO A 450 -18.08 -24.96 -3.45
C PRO A 450 -17.35 -26.25 -3.13
N ASP A 451 -16.64 -26.83 -4.11
CA ASP A 451 -15.72 -27.94 -3.84
C ASP A 451 -14.63 -27.48 -2.86
N PRO A 452 -14.40 -28.17 -1.74
CA PRO A 452 -13.38 -27.79 -0.76
C PRO A 452 -11.95 -27.84 -1.32
N LYS A 453 -11.72 -28.43 -2.47
CA LYS A 453 -10.43 -28.39 -3.19
C LYS A 453 -10.21 -27.07 -3.93
N GLU A 454 -11.27 -26.35 -4.28
CA GLU A 454 -11.17 -25.05 -4.96
C GLU A 454 -10.91 -23.92 -3.97
N ALA A 455 -10.00 -23.01 -4.34
CA ALA A 455 -9.76 -21.83 -3.56
C ALA A 455 -10.96 -20.88 -3.60
N PRO A 456 -11.46 -20.39 -2.45
CA PRO A 456 -12.46 -19.34 -2.43
C PRO A 456 -12.00 -18.11 -3.23
N GLN A 457 -12.82 -17.67 -4.18
CA GLN A 457 -12.44 -16.57 -5.08
C GLN A 457 -12.74 -15.20 -4.48
N LEU A 458 -13.71 -15.13 -3.57
CA LEU A 458 -14.21 -13.90 -2.97
C LEU A 458 -14.35 -14.05 -1.46
N TYR A 459 -13.98 -13.00 -0.74
CA TYR A 459 -14.14 -12.89 0.71
C TYR A 459 -15.01 -11.68 1.00
N PRO A 460 -16.28 -11.87 1.40
CA PRO A 460 -17.15 -10.76 1.78
C PRO A 460 -16.71 -10.18 3.13
N ASN A 461 -16.97 -8.90 3.35
CA ASN A 461 -16.76 -8.23 4.63
C ASN A 461 -17.94 -7.36 5.06
N ASP A 462 -19.04 -7.46 4.36
CA ASP A 462 -20.27 -6.72 4.64
C ASP A 462 -21.06 -7.34 5.81
N GLU A 463 -21.49 -6.51 6.76
CA GLU A 463 -22.16 -6.98 7.98
C GLU A 463 -23.50 -7.68 7.65
N SER A 464 -24.24 -7.23 6.63
CA SER A 464 -25.48 -7.86 6.15
C SER A 464 -25.31 -9.34 5.82
N ILE A 465 -24.22 -9.68 5.14
CA ILE A 465 -23.87 -11.06 4.78
C ILE A 465 -23.67 -11.90 6.05
N TYR A 466 -22.96 -11.37 7.03
CA TYR A 466 -22.68 -12.08 8.28
C TYR A 466 -23.90 -12.18 9.20
N VAL A 467 -24.78 -11.19 9.22
CA VAL A 467 -26.07 -11.27 9.89
C VAL A 467 -26.87 -12.43 9.32
N LYS A 468 -26.98 -12.49 7.98
CA LYS A 468 -27.69 -13.56 7.27
C LYS A 468 -27.06 -14.95 7.51
N LEU A 469 -25.72 -15.04 7.53
CA LEU A 469 -25.02 -16.28 7.86
C LEU A 469 -25.33 -16.76 9.27
N LYS A 470 -25.29 -15.86 10.27
CA LYS A 470 -25.62 -16.20 11.68
C LYS A 470 -27.05 -16.72 11.85
N GLU A 471 -27.99 -16.16 11.09
CA GLU A 471 -29.39 -16.58 11.09
C GLU A 471 -29.57 -17.97 10.46
N THR A 472 -28.87 -18.27 9.38
CA THR A 472 -29.11 -19.44 8.54
C THR A 472 -28.20 -20.63 8.82
N VAL A 473 -27.05 -20.41 9.49
CA VAL A 473 -26.04 -21.45 9.73
C VAL A 473 -26.52 -22.61 10.62
N LYS A 474 -27.55 -22.39 11.45
CA LYS A 474 -28.11 -23.42 12.34
C LYS A 474 -29.16 -24.31 11.67
N ASN A 475 -29.66 -23.92 10.51
CA ASN A 475 -30.73 -24.62 9.78
C ASN A 475 -30.35 -24.86 8.31
N ARG A 476 -30.60 -23.89 7.42
CA ARG A 476 -30.41 -24.04 5.96
C ARG A 476 -28.95 -24.33 5.56
N ASN A 477 -27.98 -23.81 6.29
CA ASN A 477 -26.55 -23.93 5.99
C ASN A 477 -25.81 -24.79 7.04
N LYS A 478 -26.51 -25.62 7.81
CA LYS A 478 -25.93 -26.41 8.90
C LYS A 478 -24.81 -27.35 8.45
N ASP A 479 -24.99 -27.99 7.30
CA ASP A 479 -24.06 -28.97 6.73
C ASP A 479 -23.21 -28.37 5.59
N ASN A 480 -23.17 -27.03 5.50
CA ASN A 480 -22.38 -26.30 4.53
C ASN A 480 -21.04 -25.85 5.14
N TRP A 481 -19.94 -26.53 4.75
CA TRP A 481 -18.62 -26.22 5.25
C TRP A 481 -18.20 -24.76 4.98
N TYR A 482 -18.63 -24.20 3.83
CA TYR A 482 -18.24 -22.87 3.39
C TYR A 482 -18.95 -21.78 4.23
N ALA A 483 -20.18 -22.04 4.68
CA ALA A 483 -20.89 -21.15 5.60
C ALA A 483 -20.15 -21.04 6.96
N HIS A 484 -19.75 -22.17 7.54
CA HIS A 484 -18.96 -22.20 8.77
C HIS A 484 -17.58 -21.56 8.60
N TYR A 485 -16.93 -21.79 7.45
CA TYR A 485 -15.65 -21.15 7.14
C TYR A 485 -15.79 -19.61 7.13
N ASN A 486 -16.76 -19.05 6.39
CA ASN A 486 -16.97 -17.60 6.34
C ASN A 486 -17.41 -17.01 7.70
N LEU A 487 -18.19 -17.74 8.47
CA LEU A 487 -18.52 -17.31 9.83
C LEU A 487 -17.28 -17.32 10.75
N GLY A 488 -16.38 -18.26 10.56
CA GLY A 488 -15.06 -18.27 11.18
C GLY A 488 -14.23 -17.04 10.84
N LEU A 489 -14.17 -16.66 9.55
CA LEU A 489 -13.50 -15.42 9.09
C LEU A 489 -14.10 -14.18 9.75
N TYR A 490 -15.44 -14.07 9.81
CA TYR A 490 -16.10 -12.97 10.47
C TYR A 490 -15.70 -12.84 11.95
N TYR A 491 -15.77 -13.95 12.71
CA TYR A 491 -15.36 -13.92 14.11
C TYR A 491 -13.87 -13.61 14.29
N PHE A 492 -13.04 -14.04 13.36
CA PHE A 492 -11.62 -13.71 13.36
C PHE A 492 -11.39 -12.20 13.22
N GLN A 493 -12.02 -11.56 12.23
CA GLN A 493 -11.92 -10.10 12.01
C GLN A 493 -12.49 -9.27 13.18
N LYS A 494 -13.42 -9.82 13.94
CA LYS A 494 -13.94 -9.18 15.17
C LYS A 494 -13.08 -9.50 16.43
N GLY A 495 -11.89 -10.08 16.28
CA GLY A 495 -11.00 -10.46 17.40
C GLY A 495 -11.53 -11.61 18.27
N LYS A 496 -12.61 -12.28 17.85
CA LYS A 496 -13.24 -13.38 18.61
C LYS A 496 -12.60 -14.72 18.26
N TYR A 497 -11.29 -14.85 18.42
CA TYR A 497 -10.48 -15.97 17.94
C TYR A 497 -10.92 -17.34 18.44
N LYS A 498 -11.42 -17.44 19.69
CA LYS A 498 -11.97 -18.71 20.22
C LYS A 498 -13.24 -19.15 19.46
N LYS A 499 -14.12 -18.20 19.09
CA LYS A 499 -15.30 -18.49 18.28
C LYS A 499 -14.92 -18.81 16.85
N ALA A 500 -13.96 -18.06 16.28
CA ALA A 500 -13.43 -18.30 14.95
C ALA A 500 -12.88 -19.73 14.83
N TYR A 501 -12.02 -20.15 15.76
CA TYR A 501 -11.46 -21.51 15.79
C TYR A 501 -12.57 -22.59 15.75
N ARG A 502 -13.62 -22.45 16.56
CA ARG A 502 -14.75 -23.41 16.60
C ARG A 502 -15.50 -23.49 15.28
N GLU A 503 -15.73 -22.36 14.63
CA GLU A 503 -16.42 -22.35 13.33
C GLU A 503 -15.54 -22.96 12.22
N PHE A 504 -14.24 -22.68 12.21
CA PHE A 504 -13.28 -23.36 11.32
C PHE A 504 -13.21 -24.88 11.59
N GLU A 505 -13.22 -25.30 12.85
CA GLU A 505 -13.23 -26.70 13.24
C GLU A 505 -14.50 -27.42 12.75
N LYS A 506 -15.66 -26.78 12.86
CA LYS A 506 -16.92 -27.30 12.28
C LYS A 506 -16.82 -27.41 10.76
N SER A 507 -16.32 -26.37 10.09
CA SER A 507 -16.08 -26.38 8.65
C SER A 507 -15.24 -27.59 8.23
N ALA A 508 -14.09 -27.82 8.91
CA ALA A 508 -13.20 -28.95 8.65
C ALA A 508 -13.85 -30.32 8.97
N SER A 509 -14.77 -30.37 9.94
CA SER A 509 -15.49 -31.61 10.31
C SER A 509 -16.59 -31.98 9.30
N ILE A 510 -17.27 -31.01 8.71
CA ILE A 510 -18.26 -31.21 7.65
C ILE A 510 -17.55 -31.71 6.38
N ARG A 511 -16.54 -31.01 5.94
CA ARG A 511 -15.64 -31.45 4.84
C ARG A 511 -14.22 -31.03 5.14
N LYS A 512 -13.27 -31.98 5.07
CA LYS A 512 -11.84 -31.67 5.19
C LYS A 512 -11.46 -30.68 4.10
N ASN A 513 -10.94 -29.53 4.50
CA ASN A 513 -10.52 -28.47 3.58
C ASN A 513 -9.33 -27.70 4.15
N ALA A 514 -8.43 -27.27 3.27
CA ALA A 514 -7.21 -26.54 3.65
C ALA A 514 -7.52 -25.16 4.25
N TRP A 515 -8.58 -24.53 3.81
CA TRP A 515 -8.98 -23.18 4.20
C TRP A 515 -9.36 -23.10 5.67
N ALA A 516 -10.15 -24.07 6.14
CA ALA A 516 -10.52 -24.17 7.55
C ALA A 516 -9.30 -24.50 8.43
N TYR A 517 -8.39 -25.37 7.98
CA TYR A 517 -7.16 -25.64 8.73
C TYR A 517 -6.23 -24.43 8.80
N HIS A 518 -6.12 -23.61 7.75
CA HIS A 518 -5.43 -22.34 7.79
C HIS A 518 -6.10 -21.36 8.79
N GLY A 519 -7.43 -21.26 8.76
CA GLY A 519 -8.19 -20.44 9.71
C GLY A 519 -8.01 -20.90 11.17
N MET A 520 -8.01 -22.23 11.43
CA MET A 520 -7.71 -22.80 12.75
C MET A 520 -6.30 -22.47 13.22
N ALA A 521 -5.31 -22.61 12.32
CA ALA A 521 -3.92 -22.29 12.60
C ALA A 521 -3.75 -20.82 12.95
N SER A 522 -4.31 -19.93 12.13
CA SER A 522 -4.30 -18.48 12.35
C SER A 522 -4.95 -18.08 13.68
N ALA A 523 -6.14 -18.64 13.98
CA ALA A 523 -6.83 -18.36 15.23
C ALA A 523 -6.05 -18.89 16.46
N ALA A 524 -5.32 -19.98 16.33
CA ALA A 524 -4.46 -20.52 17.37
C ALA A 524 -3.22 -19.64 17.59
N VAL A 525 -2.58 -19.13 16.52
CA VAL A 525 -1.50 -18.15 16.60
C VAL A 525 -1.93 -16.93 17.41
N MET A 526 -3.08 -16.33 17.05
CA MET A 526 -3.62 -15.14 17.74
C MET A 526 -3.98 -15.38 19.21
N ARG A 527 -4.00 -16.64 19.65
CA ARG A 527 -4.24 -17.05 21.05
C ARG A 527 -2.99 -17.55 21.76
N GLY A 528 -1.81 -17.49 21.10
CA GLY A 528 -0.56 -18.02 21.63
C GLY A 528 -0.50 -19.56 21.73
N GLU A 529 -1.43 -20.27 21.07
CA GLU A 529 -1.54 -21.74 21.10
C GLU A 529 -0.68 -22.40 20.03
N ASN A 530 0.62 -22.14 20.04
CA ASN A 530 1.58 -22.50 18.97
C ASN A 530 1.52 -23.99 18.58
N LYS A 531 1.38 -24.92 19.55
CA LYS A 531 1.25 -26.36 19.26
C LYS A 531 0.04 -26.67 18.39
N LYS A 532 -1.12 -26.08 18.69
CA LYS A 532 -2.35 -26.26 17.92
C LYS A 532 -2.24 -25.62 16.54
N ALA A 533 -1.61 -24.43 16.47
CA ALA A 533 -1.37 -23.74 15.21
C ALA A 533 -0.57 -24.62 14.24
N GLY A 534 0.57 -25.14 14.67
CA GLY A 534 1.39 -26.02 13.86
C GLY A 534 0.68 -27.31 13.46
N GLN A 535 -0.08 -27.94 14.37
CA GLN A 535 -0.86 -29.16 14.06
C GLN A 535 -1.96 -28.93 13.02
N ALA A 536 -2.66 -27.81 13.11
CA ALA A 536 -3.68 -27.46 12.12
C ALA A 536 -3.04 -27.17 10.75
N MET A 537 -1.93 -26.41 10.74
CA MET A 537 -1.24 -26.07 9.49
C MET A 537 -0.66 -27.30 8.79
N GLU A 538 -0.10 -28.27 9.51
CA GLU A 538 0.35 -29.54 8.93
C GLU A 538 -0.77 -30.25 8.18
N LYS A 539 -1.98 -30.31 8.74
CA LYS A 539 -3.15 -30.90 8.07
C LYS A 539 -3.55 -30.14 6.81
N GLY A 540 -3.45 -28.81 6.85
CA GLY A 540 -3.70 -27.96 5.68
C GLY A 540 -2.70 -28.21 4.55
N ILE A 541 -1.41 -28.26 4.86
CA ILE A 541 -0.34 -28.54 3.87
C ILE A 541 -0.53 -29.91 3.23
N CYS A 542 -0.95 -30.95 3.98
CA CYS A 542 -1.26 -32.27 3.40
C CYS A 542 -2.38 -32.22 2.35
N LEU A 543 -3.26 -31.24 2.39
CA LEU A 543 -4.36 -31.06 1.44
C LEU A 543 -4.04 -30.10 0.30
N ARG A 544 -3.00 -29.26 0.45
CA ARG A 544 -2.70 -28.15 -0.47
C ARG A 544 -1.19 -28.00 -0.73
N GLY A 545 -0.44 -29.08 -0.71
CA GLY A 545 1.02 -29.08 -0.88
C GLY A 545 1.52 -28.67 -2.27
N GLU A 546 0.64 -28.53 -3.24
CA GLU A 546 0.93 -28.07 -4.61
C GLU A 546 0.70 -26.57 -4.83
N ASP A 547 0.33 -25.82 -3.79
CA ASP A 547 0.08 -24.37 -3.84
C ASP A 547 1.23 -23.61 -3.19
N LEU A 548 2.04 -22.91 -3.97
CA LEU A 548 3.22 -22.19 -3.49
C LEU A 548 2.86 -21.15 -2.43
N SER A 549 1.79 -20.38 -2.62
CA SER A 549 1.38 -19.36 -1.65
C SER A 549 0.97 -19.99 -0.32
N TYR A 550 0.28 -21.14 -0.38
CA TYR A 550 -0.12 -21.89 0.81
C TYR A 550 1.08 -22.51 1.54
N LEU A 551 2.08 -23.01 0.81
CA LEU A 551 3.33 -23.52 1.38
C LEU A 551 4.13 -22.42 2.09
N LYS A 552 4.26 -21.23 1.48
CA LYS A 552 4.94 -20.09 2.09
C LYS A 552 4.32 -19.71 3.43
N GLU A 553 3.01 -19.53 3.46
CA GLU A 553 2.26 -19.24 4.70
C GLU A 553 2.35 -20.41 5.69
N GLY A 554 2.30 -21.64 5.19
CA GLY A 554 2.44 -22.83 5.99
C GLY A 554 3.78 -22.90 6.72
N PHE A 555 4.87 -22.63 6.02
CA PHE A 555 6.21 -22.64 6.60
C PHE A 555 6.38 -21.51 7.62
N ARG A 556 5.82 -20.32 7.34
CA ARG A 556 5.78 -19.21 8.30
C ARG A 556 5.11 -19.62 9.62
N ILE A 557 3.92 -20.19 9.56
CA ILE A 557 3.19 -20.63 10.76
C ILE A 557 3.92 -21.78 11.47
N LEU A 558 4.54 -22.71 10.74
CA LEU A 558 5.33 -23.79 11.33
C LEU A 558 6.58 -23.23 12.05
N GLN A 559 7.26 -22.23 11.49
CA GLN A 559 8.37 -21.53 12.13
C GLN A 559 7.91 -20.83 13.42
N MET A 560 6.84 -20.02 13.37
CA MET A 560 6.24 -19.36 14.54
C MET A 560 5.84 -20.38 15.64
N SER A 561 5.50 -21.59 15.22
CA SER A 561 5.13 -22.69 16.13
C SER A 561 6.33 -23.52 16.63
N GLY A 562 7.56 -23.17 16.27
CA GLY A 562 8.77 -23.90 16.62
C GLY A 562 8.89 -25.30 16.01
N ARG A 563 8.17 -25.58 14.92
CA ARG A 563 8.11 -26.93 14.32
C ARG A 563 9.18 -27.13 13.24
N TYR A 564 10.41 -26.76 13.55
CA TYR A 564 11.55 -26.76 12.63
C TYR A 564 11.83 -28.15 11.99
N GLY A 565 11.82 -29.22 12.78
CA GLY A 565 12.01 -30.56 12.25
C GLY A 565 10.92 -30.99 11.26
N LYS A 566 9.71 -30.38 11.32
CA LYS A 566 8.67 -30.62 10.34
C LYS A 566 8.91 -29.85 9.05
N ILE A 567 9.40 -28.61 9.15
CA ILE A 567 9.82 -27.81 7.97
C ILE A 567 10.87 -28.60 7.19
N CYS A 568 11.92 -29.12 7.88
CA CYS A 568 12.96 -29.91 7.21
C CYS A 568 12.36 -31.10 6.44
N ARG A 569 11.53 -31.93 7.09
CA ARG A 569 10.92 -33.10 6.43
C ARG A 569 10.02 -32.73 5.25
N LEU A 570 9.22 -31.67 5.37
CA LEU A 570 8.36 -31.22 4.28
C LEU A 570 9.18 -30.74 3.10
N TYR A 571 10.21 -29.92 3.36
CA TYR A 571 11.08 -29.40 2.30
C TYR A 571 11.83 -30.51 1.57
N ASP A 572 12.40 -31.48 2.32
CA ASP A 572 13.13 -32.61 1.75
C ASP A 572 12.25 -33.50 0.85
N SER A 573 10.94 -33.61 1.17
CA SER A 573 9.97 -34.41 0.41
C SER A 573 9.24 -33.66 -0.71
N MET A 574 9.42 -32.33 -0.82
CA MET A 574 8.67 -31.54 -1.79
C MET A 574 9.29 -31.59 -3.20
N GLU A 575 8.48 -31.29 -4.21
CA GLU A 575 8.93 -31.23 -5.61
C GLU A 575 10.01 -30.17 -5.83
N ASN A 576 10.89 -30.43 -6.81
CA ASN A 576 12.05 -29.60 -7.06
C ASN A 576 11.69 -28.16 -7.49
N CYS A 577 10.52 -27.94 -8.11
CA CYS A 577 10.04 -26.60 -8.46
C CYS A 577 9.81 -25.71 -7.22
N PHE A 578 9.24 -26.26 -6.14
CA PHE A 578 9.04 -25.53 -4.88
C PHE A 578 10.33 -25.34 -4.10
N ARG A 579 11.25 -26.31 -4.13
CA ARG A 579 12.56 -26.19 -3.47
C ARG A 579 13.44 -25.06 -4.02
N LYS A 580 13.14 -24.55 -5.21
CA LYS A 580 13.84 -23.41 -5.80
C LYS A 580 13.36 -22.05 -5.25
N ASP A 581 12.18 -22.00 -4.63
CA ASP A 581 11.64 -20.75 -4.08
C ASP A 581 12.50 -20.24 -2.93
N GLY A 582 12.87 -18.96 -2.99
CA GLY A 582 13.80 -18.34 -2.03
C GLY A 582 13.25 -18.27 -0.61
N ARG A 583 11.95 -17.98 -0.44
CA ARG A 583 11.30 -17.91 0.89
C ARG A 583 11.18 -19.27 1.54
N LEU A 584 10.84 -20.31 0.79
CA LEU A 584 10.82 -21.68 1.32
C LEU A 584 12.22 -22.17 1.69
N ARG A 585 13.23 -21.80 0.88
CA ARG A 585 14.65 -22.07 1.20
C ARG A 585 15.09 -21.33 2.46
N PHE A 586 14.69 -20.08 2.66
CA PHE A 586 14.99 -19.33 3.88
C PHE A 586 14.46 -20.05 5.13
N TYR A 587 13.18 -20.43 5.14
CA TYR A 587 12.59 -21.18 6.26
C TYR A 587 13.27 -22.53 6.48
N TYR A 588 13.66 -23.22 5.42
CA TYR A 588 14.40 -24.48 5.52
C TYR A 588 15.78 -24.30 6.13
N ILE A 589 16.55 -23.32 5.66
CA ILE A 589 17.88 -23.02 6.18
C ILE A 589 17.81 -22.62 7.67
N TRP A 590 16.83 -21.78 8.01
CA TRP A 590 16.58 -21.45 9.41
C TRP A 590 16.25 -22.68 10.27
N ALA A 591 15.38 -23.56 9.75
CA ALA A 591 14.99 -24.80 10.42
C ALA A 591 16.17 -25.77 10.60
N LEU A 592 17.09 -25.88 9.64
CA LEU A 592 18.32 -26.65 9.75
C LEU A 592 19.17 -26.14 10.91
N HIS A 593 19.37 -24.82 10.99
CA HIS A 593 20.11 -24.21 12.10
C HIS A 593 19.46 -24.53 13.45
N LYS A 594 18.17 -24.29 13.60
CA LYS A 594 17.43 -24.55 14.86
C LYS A 594 17.31 -26.06 15.21
N THR A 595 17.65 -26.96 14.29
CA THR A 595 17.73 -28.42 14.53
C THR A 595 19.16 -28.96 14.66
N GLY A 596 20.16 -28.08 14.83
CA GLY A 596 21.56 -28.45 15.07
C GLY A 596 22.41 -28.73 13.81
N ARG A 597 21.90 -28.39 12.62
CA ARG A 597 22.58 -28.57 11.30
C ARG A 597 23.13 -27.23 10.79
N SER A 598 23.82 -26.46 11.64
CA SER A 598 24.24 -25.08 11.33
C SER A 598 25.25 -24.99 10.18
N GLU A 599 26.21 -25.94 10.09
CA GLU A 599 27.16 -25.98 8.97
C GLU A 599 26.49 -26.19 7.62
N GLU A 600 25.51 -27.08 7.57
CA GLU A 600 24.75 -27.30 6.35
C GLU A 600 23.92 -26.07 5.99
N ALA A 601 23.27 -25.45 6.95
CA ALA A 601 22.54 -24.20 6.80
C ALA A 601 23.44 -23.08 6.24
N ARG A 602 24.63 -22.89 6.82
CA ARG A 602 25.64 -21.90 6.39
C ARG A 602 26.08 -22.13 4.93
N ARG A 603 26.35 -23.37 4.57
CA ARG A 603 26.70 -23.76 3.20
C ARG A 603 25.58 -23.45 2.22
N LEU A 604 24.32 -23.76 2.55
CA LEU A 604 23.16 -23.52 1.70
C LEU A 604 22.83 -22.03 1.56
N LEU A 605 22.98 -21.24 2.63
CA LEU A 605 22.78 -19.79 2.59
C LEU A 605 23.76 -19.12 1.61
N ASN A 606 25.03 -19.55 1.60
CA ASN A 606 26.10 -18.94 0.80
C ASN A 606 26.24 -19.56 -0.60
N LYS A 607 25.52 -20.63 -0.91
CA LYS A 607 25.61 -21.33 -2.19
C LYS A 607 25.18 -20.43 -3.36
N ASP A 608 25.86 -20.57 -4.51
CA ASP A 608 25.53 -19.88 -5.77
C ASP A 608 25.45 -18.34 -5.65
N GLY A 609 26.35 -17.76 -4.85
CA GLY A 609 26.42 -16.31 -4.61
C GLY A 609 25.48 -15.79 -3.52
N GLY A 610 24.80 -16.68 -2.83
CA GLY A 610 23.90 -16.40 -1.70
C GLY A 610 22.42 -16.62 -2.01
N LEU A 611 21.66 -16.85 -0.94
CA LEU A 611 20.22 -17.01 -1.03
C LEU A 611 19.56 -15.72 -1.53
N LYS A 612 18.76 -15.83 -2.58
CA LYS A 612 17.89 -14.75 -3.07
C LYS A 612 16.44 -15.04 -2.71
N VAL A 613 15.73 -14.03 -2.22
CA VAL A 613 14.31 -14.10 -1.86
C VAL A 613 13.57 -13.02 -2.64
N ASP A 614 12.72 -13.43 -3.57
CA ASP A 614 12.04 -12.51 -4.49
C ASP A 614 11.00 -11.61 -3.80
N ASP A 615 10.36 -12.13 -2.76
CA ASP A 615 9.34 -11.48 -1.95
C ASP A 615 9.83 -11.18 -0.51
N ILE A 616 11.10 -10.77 -0.40
CA ILE A 616 11.69 -10.39 0.90
C ILE A 616 10.89 -9.26 1.56
N ARG A 617 10.76 -9.33 2.88
CA ARG A 617 10.13 -8.31 3.70
C ARG A 617 11.00 -8.05 4.92
N GLU A 618 11.36 -6.79 5.13
CA GLU A 618 12.07 -6.35 6.32
C GLU A 618 11.24 -6.65 7.58
N GLY A 619 11.91 -7.11 8.66
CA GLY A 619 11.24 -7.47 9.91
C GLY A 619 10.56 -8.83 9.94
N GLU A 620 10.24 -9.44 8.78
CA GLU A 620 9.67 -10.80 8.71
C GLU A 620 10.72 -11.84 8.28
N LEU A 621 11.54 -11.49 7.30
CA LEU A 621 12.57 -12.36 6.72
C LEU A 621 13.91 -11.64 6.77
N SER A 622 14.61 -11.71 7.88
CA SER A 622 15.94 -11.11 8.01
C SER A 622 17.01 -12.09 7.53
N LEU A 623 17.46 -11.91 6.29
CA LEU A 623 18.62 -12.64 5.75
C LEU A 623 19.89 -12.29 6.53
N GLY A 624 20.02 -11.04 6.97
CA GLY A 624 21.14 -10.56 7.77
C GLY A 624 21.21 -11.24 9.14
N GLU A 625 20.08 -11.35 9.86
CA GLU A 625 20.03 -12.05 11.15
C GLU A 625 20.36 -13.54 10.99
N LEU A 626 19.79 -14.20 9.96
CA LEU A 626 20.10 -15.60 9.69
C LEU A 626 21.59 -15.79 9.43
N TRP A 627 22.20 -14.90 8.65
CA TRP A 627 23.64 -14.96 8.37
C TRP A 627 24.45 -14.76 9.66
N ILE A 628 24.14 -13.73 10.47
CA ILE A 628 24.83 -13.47 11.75
C ILE A 628 24.74 -14.70 12.68
N GLU A 629 23.55 -15.29 12.86
CA GLU A 629 23.38 -16.47 13.71
C GLU A 629 24.21 -17.66 13.22
N LEU A 630 24.31 -17.85 11.90
CA LEU A 630 25.11 -18.94 11.34
C LEU A 630 26.61 -18.71 11.45
N GLU A 631 27.09 -17.48 11.29
CA GLU A 631 28.51 -17.14 11.51
C GLU A 631 28.88 -17.32 12.99
N ARG A 632 28.05 -16.85 13.93
CA ARG A 632 28.26 -17.08 15.38
C ARG A 632 28.26 -18.56 15.74
N ALA A 633 27.39 -19.35 15.11
CA ALA A 633 27.37 -20.81 15.32
C ALA A 633 28.64 -21.50 14.79
N ALA A 634 29.39 -20.87 13.88
CA ALA A 634 30.67 -21.31 13.37
C ALA A 634 31.87 -20.78 14.17
N GLY A 635 31.62 -19.97 15.22
CA GLY A 635 32.65 -19.37 16.08
C GLY A 635 33.18 -18.03 15.57
N GLU A 636 32.54 -17.41 14.63
CA GLU A 636 32.88 -16.09 14.08
C GLU A 636 32.09 -14.98 14.80
N GLU A 637 32.68 -13.80 14.92
CA GLU A 637 32.01 -12.59 15.43
C GLU A 637 31.96 -11.54 14.29
N PRO A 638 30.91 -11.57 13.44
CA PRO A 638 30.84 -10.69 12.30
C PRO A 638 30.51 -9.25 12.70
N ASP A 639 31.31 -8.29 12.21
CA ASP A 639 31.09 -6.84 12.43
C ASP A 639 30.04 -6.25 11.48
N GLN A 640 29.87 -6.83 10.29
CA GLN A 640 28.99 -6.28 9.25
C GLN A 640 28.35 -7.39 8.42
N VAL A 641 27.05 -7.21 8.12
CA VAL A 641 26.31 -8.08 7.21
C VAL A 641 26.79 -7.85 5.77
N PRO A 642 27.07 -8.90 4.97
CA PRO A 642 27.38 -8.75 3.55
C PRO A 642 26.24 -8.04 2.79
N TYR A 643 26.58 -7.14 1.86
CA TYR A 643 25.63 -6.36 1.06
C TYR A 643 24.47 -7.19 0.52
N ARG A 644 24.75 -8.39 -0.04
CA ARG A 644 23.74 -9.29 -0.61
C ARG A 644 22.66 -9.78 0.37
N PHE A 645 22.88 -9.66 1.67
CA PHE A 645 21.97 -10.08 2.74
C PHE A 645 21.47 -8.88 3.57
N ASP A 646 21.98 -7.69 3.31
CA ASP A 646 21.65 -6.48 4.05
C ASP A 646 20.45 -5.78 3.42
N PHE A 647 19.31 -5.91 4.07
CA PHE A 647 18.05 -5.22 3.77
C PHE A 647 17.53 -4.43 4.99
N HIS A 648 18.34 -4.27 6.02
CA HIS A 648 17.97 -3.56 7.24
C HIS A 648 18.22 -2.06 7.07
N SER A 649 17.19 -1.29 6.67
CA SER A 649 17.31 0.12 6.31
C SER A 649 17.07 1.10 7.47
N ALA A 650 16.56 0.63 8.63
CA ALA A 650 16.25 1.43 9.82
C ALA A 650 17.11 1.06 11.01
#